data_4a4539e1d6651f3df368cd4f4eee3d5c
#
_entry.id   4a4539e1d6651f3df368cd4f4eee3d5c
#
_cell.length_a   1.000
_cell.length_b   1.000
_cell.length_c   1.000
_cell.angle_alpha   90.00
_cell.angle_beta   90.00
_cell.angle_gamma   90.00
#
_symmetry.space_group_name_H-M   'P 1'
#
loop_
_entity.id
_entity.type
_entity.pdbx_description
1 polymer ?
#
loop_
_entity_poly.entity_id
_entity_poly.type
_entity_poly.pdbx_seq_one_letter_code
_entity_poly.pdbx_strand_id
1 'polypeptide(L)'
;MAFSSIIRTLEQSPLTGELLAKLNRQSSLHLNGIARLPKGLVSSAIAKASGRNLLVVCATLEEASRWAAQLEAMDWQTVHFYPTSEASPYEPFDPESEMTWGQMQVLADLVGHSSTSDSGESGENYSVTVNGLAIVATHAALQPHLPPVKAFAPYCLTINQGMTADIKDIDTQLARLGYERVPLVEMEGQWSRRGDIVDVFPVAAELPVRLEWFGDELEQLREFDPGSQRSLDKIGQLVLTPTDFSPIITDALSDTQVQQVQIHLEEEEQALWQAGGHLEGSRRFLGMAFDHPASLLDYLPDNTVIAIDEPEQCRAHGDRWVDHAQDHLDTLAHPLPPLHRQYAELFNTQTAVRAGFDETLSSTTTQKSLNPPLHTQTLLYLSELAEATNETAVNLASRPIPATPHQFAKLAEIVRSERDRKFSVWLVSAQPSRSVSLLQEHDCPAQFVPNPRDYPAIDKLQRQKTPVAVKYSGLAELEGFILPTFRLVVISDREFFGQHTLATPSYVRKRRRAASKQVDPNKLTPGDYVVHKNHGIGKFVKLESLSLNHQTREYLVLKYADGLLRVAADQVGVLSRYRSADSRAPQLNKMSSKAWEKTKNRVRKTIKKLAVDLLKLYAQRSQRSGYAFPEDSSWQEELEESFPYQPTPDQLKAVQDVKRDLESDRPMDRLVCGDVGFGKTEVALRAIFKVITSGKQVA
;
A
#
# COMPACT_ATOMS: atom_id res chain seq x y z
N MET A 1 0.79 6.22 13.91
CA MET A 1 0.13 7.31 14.68
C MET A 1 1.13 8.16 15.50
N ALA A 2 2.40 8.11 15.16
CA ALA A 2 3.44 8.86 15.91
C ALA A 2 3.29 10.40 15.79
N PHE A 3 2.69 10.87 14.70
CA PHE A 3 2.54 12.29 14.40
C PHE A 3 1.22 12.92 14.84
N SER A 4 0.31 12.20 15.53
CA SER A 4 -1.02 12.71 15.93
C SER A 4 -0.97 14.07 16.63
N SER A 5 -0.06 14.20 17.60
CA SER A 5 0.07 15.45 18.35
C SER A 5 0.72 16.58 17.55
N ILE A 6 1.63 16.25 16.63
CA ILE A 6 2.24 17.24 15.74
C ILE A 6 1.18 17.78 14.79
N ILE A 7 0.37 16.90 14.20
CA ILE A 7 -0.73 17.29 13.31
C ILE A 7 -1.73 18.15 14.06
N ARG A 8 -2.15 17.75 15.27
CA ARG A 8 -3.04 18.58 16.11
C ARG A 8 -2.46 19.96 16.38
N THR A 9 -1.16 20.05 16.64
CA THR A 9 -0.50 21.35 16.83
C THR A 9 -0.56 22.21 15.56
N LEU A 10 -0.40 21.60 14.38
CA LEU A 10 -0.54 22.28 13.10
C LEU A 10 -1.99 22.67 12.81
N GLU A 11 -2.97 21.79 13.09
CA GLU A 11 -4.41 22.07 12.93
C GLU A 11 -4.84 23.32 13.74
N GLN A 12 -4.33 23.44 14.97
CA GLN A 12 -4.64 24.56 15.87
C GLN A 12 -3.85 25.83 15.56
N SER A 13 -2.92 25.78 14.60
CA SER A 13 -2.12 26.95 14.23
C SER A 13 -2.98 28.03 13.52
N PRO A 14 -2.83 29.32 13.87
CA PRO A 14 -3.47 30.40 13.16
C PRO A 14 -3.19 30.38 11.65
N LEU A 15 -1.97 29.99 11.27
CA LEU A 15 -1.58 29.87 9.86
C LEU A 15 -2.43 28.82 9.11
N THR A 16 -2.76 27.70 9.72
CA THR A 16 -3.66 26.70 9.11
C THR A 16 -5.04 27.31 8.83
N GLY A 17 -5.57 28.12 9.75
CA GLY A 17 -6.82 28.87 9.55
C GLY A 17 -6.72 29.85 8.37
N GLU A 18 -5.60 30.56 8.22
CA GLU A 18 -5.36 31.46 7.09
C GLU A 18 -5.26 30.72 5.76
N LEU A 19 -4.54 29.57 5.73
CA LEU A 19 -4.41 28.72 4.55
C LEU A 19 -5.77 28.15 4.13
N LEU A 20 -6.59 27.68 5.08
CA LEU A 20 -7.95 27.22 4.83
C LEU A 20 -8.86 28.34 4.29
N ALA A 21 -8.76 29.55 4.84
CA ALA A 21 -9.52 30.68 4.35
C ALA A 21 -9.16 31.04 2.90
N LYS A 22 -7.87 30.95 2.53
CA LYS A 22 -7.41 31.13 1.15
C LYS A 22 -7.92 30.01 0.25
N LEU A 23 -7.77 28.76 0.67
CA LEU A 23 -8.19 27.56 -0.07
C LEU A 23 -9.70 27.58 -0.37
N ASN A 24 -10.52 27.97 0.59
CA ASN A 24 -11.97 28.08 0.41
C ASN A 24 -12.39 29.25 -0.51
N ARG A 25 -11.56 30.28 -0.66
CA ARG A 25 -11.85 31.42 -1.57
C ARG A 25 -11.43 31.14 -3.00
N GLN A 26 -10.32 30.46 -3.21
CA GLN A 26 -9.66 30.31 -4.51
C GLN A 26 -9.81 28.92 -5.11
N SER A 27 -10.35 27.93 -4.36
CA SER A 27 -10.42 26.51 -4.70
C SER A 27 -9.06 25.85 -4.98
N SER A 28 -7.97 26.63 -4.99
CA SER A 28 -6.61 26.16 -5.16
C SER A 28 -5.64 26.93 -4.27
N LEU A 29 -4.60 26.26 -3.78
CA LEU A 29 -3.56 26.85 -2.95
C LEU A 29 -2.20 26.25 -3.34
N HIS A 30 -1.23 27.14 -3.57
CA HIS A 30 0.16 26.76 -3.84
C HIS A 30 1.00 26.92 -2.59
N LEU A 31 1.61 25.84 -2.12
CA LEU A 31 2.58 25.81 -1.03
C LEU A 31 3.95 25.46 -1.60
N ASN A 32 4.91 26.36 -1.47
CA ASN A 32 6.27 26.12 -1.94
C ASN A 32 7.30 26.20 -0.80
N GLY A 33 8.55 25.83 -1.08
CA GLY A 33 9.59 25.77 -0.05
C GLY A 33 9.28 24.77 1.05
N ILE A 34 8.66 23.63 0.72
CA ILE A 34 8.23 22.64 1.69
C ILE A 34 8.80 21.26 1.34
N ALA A 35 9.65 20.70 2.23
CA ALA A 35 10.27 19.37 2.06
C ALA A 35 9.26 18.22 2.27
N ARG A 36 9.67 17.00 1.93
CA ARG A 36 8.76 15.81 1.90
C ARG A 36 7.91 15.60 3.15
N LEU A 37 8.55 15.41 4.32
CA LEU A 37 7.80 15.10 5.55
C LEU A 37 6.88 16.26 5.97
N PRO A 38 7.31 17.52 5.94
CA PRO A 38 6.42 18.66 6.13
C PRO A 38 5.24 18.74 5.17
N LYS A 39 5.41 18.32 3.89
CA LYS A 39 4.29 18.26 2.94
C LYS A 39 3.16 17.39 3.48
N GLY A 40 3.48 16.18 3.94
CA GLY A 40 2.52 15.25 4.52
C GLY A 40 1.85 15.79 5.78
N LEU A 41 2.61 16.40 6.67
CA LEU A 41 2.07 16.96 7.91
C LEU A 41 1.15 18.16 7.67
N VAL A 42 1.53 19.09 6.79
CA VAL A 42 0.74 20.28 6.50
C VAL A 42 -0.52 19.93 5.71
N SER A 43 -0.42 19.09 4.67
CA SER A 43 -1.60 18.64 3.90
C SER A 43 -2.58 17.87 4.78
N SER A 44 -2.08 16.98 5.65
CA SER A 44 -2.91 16.27 6.64
C SER A 44 -3.59 17.24 7.62
N ALA A 45 -2.86 18.25 8.13
CA ALA A 45 -3.44 19.24 9.03
C ALA A 45 -4.53 20.09 8.35
N ILE A 46 -4.32 20.51 7.10
CA ILE A 46 -5.31 21.26 6.30
C ILE A 46 -6.56 20.42 6.06
N ALA A 47 -6.40 19.16 5.60
CA ALA A 47 -7.52 18.29 5.30
C ALA A 47 -8.33 17.97 6.58
N LYS A 48 -7.66 17.60 7.67
CA LYS A 48 -8.31 17.26 8.95
C LYS A 48 -8.99 18.46 9.61
N ALA A 49 -8.35 19.64 9.62
CA ALA A 49 -8.96 20.86 10.16
C ALA A 49 -10.21 21.29 9.41
N SER A 50 -10.35 20.89 8.13
CA SER A 50 -11.56 21.13 7.34
C SER A 50 -12.55 19.96 7.34
N GLY A 51 -12.27 18.86 8.05
CA GLY A 51 -13.09 17.64 8.05
C GLY A 51 -13.13 16.94 6.69
N ARG A 52 -12.06 17.03 5.89
CA ARG A 52 -12.00 16.52 4.54
C ARG A 52 -11.06 15.31 4.44
N ASN A 53 -11.32 14.46 3.44
CA ASN A 53 -10.41 13.41 3.01
C ASN A 53 -9.24 13.99 2.21
N LEU A 54 -8.20 13.19 1.99
CA LEU A 54 -7.00 13.61 1.26
C LEU A 54 -6.69 12.63 0.14
N LEU A 55 -6.57 13.12 -1.10
CA LEU A 55 -5.90 12.42 -2.19
C LEU A 55 -4.54 13.07 -2.42
N VAL A 56 -3.46 12.29 -2.43
CA VAL A 56 -2.14 12.75 -2.83
C VAL A 56 -1.81 12.16 -4.20
N VAL A 57 -1.46 13.04 -5.15
CA VAL A 57 -1.07 12.68 -6.51
C VAL A 57 0.43 12.87 -6.66
N CYS A 58 1.15 11.82 -7.04
CA CYS A 58 2.59 11.79 -7.22
C CYS A 58 2.98 11.52 -8.68
N ALA A 59 4.20 11.87 -9.04
CA ALA A 59 4.72 11.63 -10.38
C ALA A 59 5.02 10.15 -10.63
N THR A 60 5.51 9.41 -9.63
CA THR A 60 5.94 8.00 -9.75
C THR A 60 5.33 7.10 -8.67
N LEU A 61 5.28 5.79 -8.94
CA LEU A 61 4.83 4.79 -7.96
C LEU A 61 5.74 4.73 -6.72
N GLU A 62 7.03 4.97 -6.88
CA GLU A 62 7.98 4.97 -5.77
C GLU A 62 7.67 6.12 -4.78
N GLU A 63 7.42 7.31 -5.30
CA GLU A 63 7.03 8.46 -4.48
C GLU A 63 5.67 8.24 -3.82
N ALA A 64 4.70 7.71 -4.58
CA ALA A 64 3.39 7.37 -4.04
C ALA A 64 3.47 6.35 -2.89
N SER A 65 4.32 5.32 -3.02
CA SER A 65 4.57 4.36 -1.94
C SER A 65 5.19 5.00 -0.69
N ARG A 66 6.15 5.92 -0.89
CA ARG A 66 6.75 6.68 0.22
C ARG A 66 5.73 7.57 0.94
N TRP A 67 4.86 8.24 0.18
CA TRP A 67 3.77 9.03 0.73
C TRP A 67 2.80 8.18 1.54
N ALA A 68 2.37 7.04 1.03
CA ALA A 68 1.46 6.14 1.74
C ALA A 68 2.06 5.71 3.08
N ALA A 69 3.34 5.29 3.09
CA ALA A 69 4.04 4.91 4.31
C ALA A 69 4.15 6.06 5.34
N GLN A 70 4.31 7.31 4.88
CA GLN A 70 4.33 8.48 5.76
C GLN A 70 2.94 8.79 6.32
N LEU A 71 1.89 8.76 5.49
CA LEU A 71 0.53 9.05 5.91
C LEU A 71 -0.02 8.04 6.94
N GLU A 72 0.41 6.76 6.88
CA GLU A 72 0.09 5.75 7.92
C GLU A 72 0.50 6.20 9.33
N ALA A 73 1.56 6.99 9.45
CA ALA A 73 2.02 7.54 10.73
C ALA A 73 1.26 8.83 11.15
N MET A 74 0.48 9.43 10.23
CA MET A 74 -0.13 10.77 10.36
C MET A 74 -1.59 10.75 10.83
N ASP A 75 -1.97 9.74 11.60
CA ASP A 75 -3.26 9.65 12.29
C ASP A 75 -4.50 9.62 11.36
N TRP A 76 -4.34 9.12 10.13
CA TRP A 76 -5.45 8.79 9.27
C TRP A 76 -6.09 7.48 9.73
N GLN A 77 -7.43 7.36 9.61
CA GLN A 77 -8.14 6.12 9.97
C GLN A 77 -7.81 5.02 8.95
N THR A 78 -7.82 5.40 7.68
CA THR A 78 -7.48 4.51 6.58
C THR A 78 -6.54 5.24 5.62
N VAL A 79 -5.48 4.56 5.20
CA VAL A 79 -4.58 5.03 4.16
C VAL A 79 -4.58 4.01 3.04
N HIS A 80 -4.99 4.42 1.85
CA HIS A 80 -4.98 3.61 0.65
C HIS A 80 -3.83 4.00 -0.26
N PHE A 81 -3.14 3.01 -0.77
CA PHE A 81 -2.26 3.14 -1.91
C PHE A 81 -2.98 2.61 -3.15
N TYR A 82 -3.19 3.46 -4.15
CA TYR A 82 -3.84 3.11 -5.42
C TYR A 82 -2.77 2.93 -6.50
N PRO A 83 -2.38 1.70 -6.83
CA PRO A 83 -1.35 1.44 -7.83
C PRO A 83 -1.90 1.63 -9.24
N THR A 84 -1.09 2.19 -10.15
CA THR A 84 -1.40 2.33 -11.57
C THR A 84 -0.22 1.94 -12.42
N SER A 85 -0.49 1.29 -13.56
CA SER A 85 0.53 0.98 -14.54
C SER A 85 0.93 2.23 -15.33
N GLU A 86 2.18 2.33 -15.70
CA GLU A 86 2.69 3.33 -16.66
C GLU A 86 2.56 2.85 -18.12
N ALA A 87 2.12 1.60 -18.33
CA ALA A 87 1.86 1.07 -19.66
C ALA A 87 0.74 1.82 -20.39
N SER A 88 0.74 1.74 -21.70
CA SER A 88 -0.34 2.30 -22.53
C SER A 88 -1.68 1.62 -22.19
N PRO A 89 -2.82 2.36 -22.19
CA PRO A 89 -4.13 1.78 -21.94
C PRO A 89 -4.60 0.87 -23.07
N TYR A 90 -3.89 0.81 -24.19
CA TYR A 90 -4.22 0.02 -25.39
C TYR A 90 -3.45 -1.29 -25.50
N GLU A 91 -2.62 -1.62 -24.48
CA GLU A 91 -1.91 -2.89 -24.43
C GLU A 91 -2.87 -4.09 -24.47
N PRO A 92 -2.52 -5.17 -25.22
CA PRO A 92 -3.36 -6.35 -25.33
C PRO A 92 -3.31 -7.27 -24.11
N PHE A 93 -2.61 -6.87 -23.05
CA PHE A 93 -2.47 -7.62 -21.80
C PHE A 93 -2.86 -6.75 -20.62
N ASP A 94 -3.35 -7.39 -19.57
CA ASP A 94 -3.70 -6.71 -18.34
C ASP A 94 -2.44 -6.34 -17.53
N PRO A 95 -2.49 -5.26 -16.74
CA PRO A 95 -1.47 -4.99 -15.74
C PRO A 95 -1.30 -6.18 -14.79
N GLU A 96 -0.15 -6.26 -14.14
CA GLU A 96 0.11 -7.29 -13.13
C GLU A 96 -1.09 -7.44 -12.17
N SER A 97 -1.47 -8.67 -11.91
CA SER A 97 -2.63 -8.99 -11.05
C SER A 97 -2.61 -8.26 -9.71
N GLU A 98 -1.42 -8.11 -9.11
CA GLU A 98 -1.26 -7.40 -7.83
C GLU A 98 -1.65 -5.92 -7.91
N MET A 99 -1.41 -5.23 -9.03
CA MET A 99 -1.87 -3.85 -9.24
C MET A 99 -3.39 -3.79 -9.34
N THR A 100 -3.97 -4.68 -10.16
CA THR A 100 -5.42 -4.76 -10.30
C THR A 100 -6.10 -5.05 -8.97
N TRP A 101 -5.56 -5.97 -8.18
CA TRP A 101 -6.10 -6.31 -6.85
C TRP A 101 -5.96 -5.16 -5.86
N GLY A 102 -4.84 -4.42 -5.90
CA GLY A 102 -4.70 -3.20 -5.11
C GLY A 102 -5.74 -2.14 -5.46
N GLN A 103 -6.05 -1.98 -6.76
CA GLN A 103 -7.13 -1.10 -7.22
C GLN A 103 -8.50 -1.59 -6.73
N MET A 104 -8.81 -2.88 -6.88
CA MET A 104 -10.08 -3.47 -6.44
C MET A 104 -10.34 -3.22 -4.94
N GLN A 105 -9.31 -3.36 -4.11
CA GLN A 105 -9.43 -3.10 -2.68
C GLN A 105 -9.83 -1.65 -2.39
N VAL A 106 -9.15 -0.68 -3.03
CA VAL A 106 -9.44 0.75 -2.82
C VAL A 106 -10.84 1.10 -3.33
N LEU A 107 -11.20 0.62 -4.54
CA LEU A 107 -12.50 0.89 -5.16
C LEU A 107 -13.65 0.28 -4.37
N ALA A 108 -13.49 -0.94 -3.83
CA ALA A 108 -14.49 -1.59 -2.98
C ALA A 108 -14.78 -0.77 -1.72
N ASP A 109 -13.72 -0.31 -1.06
CA ASP A 109 -13.86 0.52 0.14
C ASP A 109 -14.54 1.86 -0.19
N LEU A 110 -14.20 2.49 -1.33
CA LEU A 110 -14.83 3.74 -1.76
C LEU A 110 -16.32 3.58 -2.09
N VAL A 111 -16.69 2.50 -2.78
CA VAL A 111 -18.10 2.19 -3.11
C VAL A 111 -18.88 1.78 -1.87
N GLY A 112 -18.28 0.98 -0.97
CA GLY A 112 -18.91 0.57 0.29
C GLY A 112 -19.28 1.75 1.19
N HIS A 113 -18.46 2.79 1.19
CA HIS A 113 -18.75 4.03 1.92
C HIS A 113 -19.87 4.87 1.30
N SER A 114 -20.05 4.80 -0.03
CA SER A 114 -21.13 5.52 -0.72
C SER A 114 -22.50 4.88 -0.53
N SER A 115 -22.57 3.55 -0.38
CA SER A 115 -23.84 2.81 -0.26
C SER A 115 -24.49 2.84 1.13
N THR A 116 -23.74 3.18 2.19
CA THR A 116 -24.30 3.36 3.53
C THR A 116 -25.14 4.63 3.69
N SER A 117 -25.13 5.54 2.71
CA SER A 117 -25.96 6.76 2.69
C SER A 117 -27.38 6.57 2.19
N ASP A 118 -27.72 5.43 1.55
CA ASP A 118 -28.99 5.23 0.85
C ASP A 118 -30.01 4.32 1.56
N SER A 119 -29.68 3.75 2.75
CA SER A 119 -30.57 2.81 3.47
C SER A 119 -31.29 3.42 4.66
N GLY A 120 -31.75 4.66 4.57
CA GLY A 120 -32.57 5.33 5.58
C GLY A 120 -33.94 5.69 5.05
N GLU A 121 -34.98 4.90 5.37
CA GLU A 121 -36.39 5.27 5.27
C GLU A 121 -36.74 6.41 6.26
N SER A 122 -36.22 7.59 6.03
CA SER A 122 -36.74 8.84 6.59
C SER A 122 -36.01 10.00 5.92
N GLY A 123 -36.76 10.82 5.18
CA GLY A 123 -36.34 11.89 4.29
C GLY A 123 -35.51 13.04 4.89
N GLU A 124 -34.42 12.74 5.53
CA GLU A 124 -33.37 13.68 5.87
C GLU A 124 -32.06 13.19 5.19
N ASN A 125 -31.57 13.99 4.25
CA ASN A 125 -30.27 13.78 3.56
C ASN A 125 -29.13 13.82 4.60
N TYR A 126 -28.85 12.72 5.27
CA TYR A 126 -27.59 12.53 5.99
C TYR A 126 -26.57 11.95 5.02
N SER A 127 -25.83 12.80 4.33
CA SER A 127 -24.56 12.40 3.75
C SER A 127 -23.63 12.02 4.93
N VAL A 128 -23.40 10.74 5.13
CA VAL A 128 -22.36 10.28 6.04
C VAL A 128 -21.02 10.70 5.44
N THR A 129 -20.51 11.82 5.89
CA THR A 129 -19.18 12.28 5.53
C THR A 129 -18.17 11.29 6.11
N VAL A 130 -17.57 10.46 5.26
CA VAL A 130 -16.42 9.64 5.63
C VAL A 130 -15.27 10.60 5.91
N ASN A 131 -14.97 10.81 7.18
CA ASN A 131 -13.84 11.63 7.60
C ASN A 131 -12.70 10.71 8.01
N GLY A 132 -11.49 11.01 7.55
CA GLY A 132 -10.29 10.28 7.99
C GLY A 132 -9.70 9.32 6.97
N LEU A 133 -10.09 9.45 5.69
CA LEU A 133 -9.53 8.69 4.57
C LEU A 133 -8.40 9.48 3.89
N ALA A 134 -7.26 8.82 3.65
CA ALA A 134 -6.19 9.31 2.80
C ALA A 134 -5.92 8.30 1.68
N ILE A 135 -5.79 8.79 0.46
CA ILE A 135 -5.46 7.99 -0.73
C ILE A 135 -4.20 8.55 -1.35
N VAL A 136 -3.32 7.69 -1.81
CA VAL A 136 -2.13 8.07 -2.57
C VAL A 136 -2.14 7.37 -3.90
N ALA A 137 -1.95 8.12 -4.98
CA ALA A 137 -1.98 7.60 -6.34
C ALA A 137 -0.95 8.33 -7.23
N THR A 138 -0.71 7.82 -8.44
CA THR A 138 0.05 8.55 -9.44
C THR A 138 -0.87 9.36 -10.37
N HIS A 139 -0.28 10.23 -11.19
CA HIS A 139 -1.02 11.00 -12.20
C HIS A 139 -1.84 10.10 -13.16
N ALA A 140 -1.40 8.87 -13.41
CA ALA A 140 -2.10 7.92 -14.28
C ALA A 140 -3.46 7.49 -13.72
N ALA A 141 -3.67 7.54 -12.40
CA ALA A 141 -4.95 7.25 -11.76
C ALA A 141 -6.05 8.29 -12.08
N LEU A 142 -5.64 9.46 -12.56
CA LEU A 142 -6.57 10.54 -12.96
C LEU A 142 -7.07 10.37 -14.39
N GLN A 143 -6.45 9.48 -15.18
CA GLN A 143 -6.85 9.16 -16.53
C GLN A 143 -8.06 8.22 -16.55
N PRO A 144 -8.84 8.20 -17.65
CA PRO A 144 -9.97 7.26 -17.82
C PRO A 144 -9.46 5.82 -17.91
N HIS A 145 -9.57 5.04 -16.83
CA HIS A 145 -9.08 3.65 -16.77
C HIS A 145 -9.98 2.72 -15.99
N LEU A 146 -11.17 3.20 -15.60
CA LEU A 146 -12.15 2.50 -14.77
C LEU A 146 -13.51 2.47 -15.41
N PRO A 147 -14.35 1.45 -15.14
CA PRO A 147 -15.77 1.51 -15.41
C PRO A 147 -16.41 2.62 -14.55
N PRO A 148 -17.54 3.20 -14.97
CA PRO A 148 -18.31 4.11 -14.13
C PRO A 148 -18.72 3.46 -12.79
N VAL A 149 -18.78 4.26 -11.72
CA VAL A 149 -19.12 3.77 -10.35
C VAL A 149 -20.41 2.94 -10.36
N LYS A 150 -21.45 3.38 -11.09
CA LYS A 150 -22.73 2.66 -11.18
C LYS A 150 -22.62 1.30 -11.86
N ALA A 151 -21.65 1.12 -12.77
CA ALA A 151 -21.39 -0.15 -13.43
C ALA A 151 -20.55 -1.08 -12.55
N PHE A 152 -19.65 -0.53 -11.73
CA PHE A 152 -18.77 -1.30 -10.82
C PHE A 152 -19.48 -1.76 -9.54
N ALA A 153 -20.29 -0.90 -8.93
CA ALA A 153 -20.93 -1.16 -7.64
C ALA A 153 -21.71 -2.50 -7.55
N PRO A 154 -22.46 -2.94 -8.57
CA PRO A 154 -23.18 -4.22 -8.55
C PRO A 154 -22.27 -5.46 -8.48
N TYR A 155 -20.97 -5.30 -8.76
CA TYR A 155 -19.97 -6.38 -8.68
C TYR A 155 -19.24 -6.42 -7.33
N CYS A 156 -19.54 -5.49 -6.42
CA CYS A 156 -19.04 -5.53 -5.04
C CYS A 156 -20.09 -6.24 -4.18
N LEU A 157 -19.87 -7.53 -3.92
CA LEU A 157 -20.80 -8.34 -3.12
C LEU A 157 -20.41 -8.28 -1.65
N THR A 158 -21.29 -7.77 -0.81
CA THR A 158 -21.12 -7.76 0.64
C THR A 158 -21.81 -8.98 1.27
N ILE A 159 -21.04 -9.82 1.92
CA ILE A 159 -21.50 -11.04 2.61
C ILE A 159 -21.40 -10.80 4.10
N ASN A 160 -22.53 -10.92 4.81
CA ASN A 160 -22.62 -10.70 6.26
C ASN A 160 -22.92 -12.01 6.98
N GLN A 161 -22.38 -12.17 8.18
CA GLN A 161 -22.79 -13.27 9.07
C GLN A 161 -24.29 -13.18 9.37
N GLY A 162 -24.99 -14.32 9.34
CA GLY A 162 -26.43 -14.41 9.55
C GLY A 162 -27.29 -14.08 8.32
N MET A 163 -26.68 -13.79 7.15
CA MET A 163 -27.45 -13.61 5.93
C MET A 163 -28.06 -14.93 5.45
N THR A 164 -29.25 -14.87 4.87
CA THR A 164 -29.88 -16.01 4.19
C THR A 164 -29.55 -15.92 2.69
N ALA A 165 -28.87 -16.92 2.16
CA ALA A 165 -28.51 -17.01 0.77
C ALA A 165 -28.33 -18.48 0.35
N ASP A 166 -28.82 -18.86 -0.84
CA ASP A 166 -28.51 -20.17 -1.40
C ASP A 166 -26.99 -20.23 -1.74
N ILE A 167 -26.34 -21.24 -1.25
CA ILE A 167 -24.92 -21.46 -1.50
C ILE A 167 -24.59 -21.60 -3.00
N LYS A 168 -25.57 -22.03 -3.83
CA LYS A 168 -25.42 -22.10 -5.30
C LYS A 168 -25.40 -20.72 -5.94
N ASP A 169 -26.09 -19.76 -5.36
CA ASP A 169 -26.05 -18.38 -5.83
C ASP A 169 -24.66 -17.78 -5.60
N ILE A 170 -24.03 -18.11 -4.47
CA ILE A 170 -22.65 -17.71 -4.20
C ILE A 170 -21.68 -18.36 -5.20
N ASP A 171 -21.84 -19.65 -5.52
CA ASP A 171 -21.04 -20.32 -6.57
C ASP A 171 -21.13 -19.57 -7.92
N THR A 172 -22.35 -19.18 -8.31
CA THR A 172 -22.62 -18.46 -9.54
C THR A 172 -22.01 -17.06 -9.52
N GLN A 173 -22.13 -16.35 -8.39
CA GLN A 173 -21.55 -15.03 -8.23
C GLN A 173 -20.01 -15.08 -8.27
N LEU A 174 -19.38 -16.05 -7.60
CA LEU A 174 -17.91 -16.20 -7.61
C LEU A 174 -17.41 -16.47 -9.05
N ALA A 175 -18.11 -17.32 -9.80
CA ALA A 175 -17.76 -17.56 -11.20
C ALA A 175 -17.94 -16.29 -12.06
N ARG A 176 -19.04 -15.51 -11.86
CA ARG A 176 -19.27 -14.24 -12.54
C ARG A 176 -18.21 -13.19 -12.21
N LEU A 177 -17.72 -13.17 -10.97
CA LEU A 177 -16.67 -12.26 -10.53
C LEU A 177 -15.25 -12.65 -11.02
N GLY A 178 -15.12 -13.77 -11.75
CA GLY A 178 -13.86 -14.23 -12.32
C GLY A 178 -13.01 -15.10 -11.37
N TYR A 179 -13.55 -15.56 -10.24
CA TYR A 179 -12.82 -16.43 -9.32
C TYR A 179 -12.66 -17.82 -9.90
N GLU A 180 -11.43 -18.35 -9.85
CA GLU A 180 -11.09 -19.69 -10.30
C GLU A 180 -11.52 -20.75 -9.29
N ARG A 181 -12.24 -21.77 -9.73
CA ARG A 181 -12.61 -22.90 -8.89
C ARG A 181 -11.48 -23.92 -8.81
N VAL A 182 -10.96 -24.16 -7.59
CA VAL A 182 -9.85 -25.05 -7.33
C VAL A 182 -10.21 -26.07 -6.25
N PRO A 183 -9.51 -27.23 -6.17
CA PRO A 183 -9.71 -28.21 -5.09
C PRO A 183 -9.29 -27.67 -3.71
N LEU A 184 -8.30 -26.79 -3.66
CA LEU A 184 -7.73 -26.20 -2.46
C LEU A 184 -7.34 -24.76 -2.72
N VAL A 185 -7.81 -23.84 -1.87
CA VAL A 185 -7.55 -22.39 -2.00
C VAL A 185 -6.19 -22.05 -1.41
N GLU A 186 -5.27 -21.55 -2.24
CA GLU A 186 -3.90 -21.19 -1.86
C GLU A 186 -3.53 -19.76 -2.22
N MET A 187 -4.15 -19.18 -3.28
CA MET A 187 -3.85 -17.85 -3.80
C MET A 187 -5.11 -17.02 -3.95
N GLU A 188 -4.93 -15.72 -4.08
CA GLU A 188 -6.00 -14.76 -4.33
C GLU A 188 -6.71 -15.07 -5.66
N GLY A 189 -8.01 -14.79 -5.72
CA GLY A 189 -8.85 -15.09 -6.89
C GLY A 189 -9.31 -16.55 -6.98
N GLN A 190 -8.98 -17.39 -6.00
CA GLN A 190 -9.36 -18.80 -5.95
C GLN A 190 -10.53 -19.04 -4.99
N TRP A 191 -11.35 -20.05 -5.32
CA TRP A 191 -12.38 -20.54 -4.43
C TRP A 191 -12.57 -22.06 -4.52
N SER A 192 -13.14 -22.65 -3.47
CA SER A 192 -13.41 -24.09 -3.37
C SER A 192 -14.68 -24.31 -2.57
N ARG A 193 -15.46 -25.31 -2.96
CA ARG A 193 -16.66 -25.73 -2.22
C ARG A 193 -16.57 -27.17 -1.77
N ARG A 194 -16.89 -27.42 -0.50
CA ARG A 194 -16.95 -28.76 0.12
C ARG A 194 -18.21 -28.88 0.97
N GLY A 195 -19.29 -29.42 0.40
CA GLY A 195 -20.58 -29.49 1.08
C GLY A 195 -21.15 -28.09 1.34
N ASP A 196 -21.38 -27.80 2.61
CA ASP A 196 -21.92 -26.51 3.09
C ASP A 196 -20.82 -25.49 3.47
N ILE A 197 -19.60 -25.72 2.99
CA ILE A 197 -18.46 -24.84 3.22
C ILE A 197 -17.93 -24.32 1.89
N VAL A 198 -17.77 -23.00 1.80
CA VAL A 198 -17.09 -22.32 0.70
C VAL A 198 -15.84 -21.65 1.24
N ASP A 199 -14.69 -22.00 0.70
CA ASP A 199 -13.42 -21.33 0.93
C ASP A 199 -13.18 -20.38 -0.25
N VAL A 200 -12.88 -19.12 0.02
CA VAL A 200 -12.58 -18.11 -1.01
C VAL A 200 -11.41 -17.24 -0.58
N PHE A 201 -10.52 -16.92 -1.53
CA PHE A 201 -9.48 -15.95 -1.29
C PHE A 201 -9.79 -14.66 -2.09
N PRO A 202 -10.44 -13.69 -1.46
CA PRO A 202 -10.79 -12.44 -2.12
C PRO A 202 -9.53 -11.68 -2.54
N VAL A 203 -9.56 -11.09 -3.73
CA VAL A 203 -8.43 -10.29 -4.24
C VAL A 203 -8.24 -8.97 -3.45
N ALA A 204 -9.32 -8.50 -2.81
CA ALA A 204 -9.30 -7.30 -1.97
C ALA A 204 -8.98 -7.60 -0.49
N ALA A 205 -8.77 -8.86 -0.10
CA ALA A 205 -8.50 -9.25 1.29
C ALA A 205 -7.06 -9.73 1.50
N GLU A 206 -6.60 -9.64 2.74
CA GLU A 206 -5.26 -10.09 3.13
C GLU A 206 -5.18 -11.61 3.38
N LEU A 207 -6.31 -12.23 3.69
CA LEU A 207 -6.42 -13.64 4.02
C LEU A 207 -7.63 -14.27 3.34
N PRO A 208 -7.57 -15.56 3.00
CA PRO A 208 -8.74 -16.28 2.54
C PRO A 208 -9.76 -16.47 3.67
N VAL A 209 -11.02 -16.55 3.28
CA VAL A 209 -12.16 -16.65 4.18
C VAL A 209 -12.92 -17.95 3.93
N ARG A 210 -13.27 -18.62 5.00
CA ARG A 210 -14.15 -19.78 5.05
C ARG A 210 -15.54 -19.36 5.43
N LEU A 211 -16.49 -19.64 4.60
CA LEU A 211 -17.91 -19.40 4.76
C LEU A 211 -18.58 -20.73 5.12
N GLU A 212 -19.25 -20.81 6.26
CA GLU A 212 -19.87 -22.04 6.76
C GLU A 212 -21.40 -21.81 6.85
N TRP A 213 -22.17 -22.61 6.08
CA TRP A 213 -23.63 -22.57 6.07
C TRP A 213 -24.23 -23.59 7.02
N PHE A 214 -25.38 -23.25 7.59
CA PHE A 214 -26.30 -24.17 8.26
C PHE A 214 -27.68 -24.03 7.63
N GLY A 215 -28.06 -24.95 6.75
CA GLY A 215 -29.21 -24.79 5.87
C GLY A 215 -28.98 -23.64 4.89
N ASP A 216 -29.90 -22.66 4.87
CA ASP A 216 -29.82 -21.48 4.00
C ASP A 216 -29.19 -20.25 4.70
N GLU A 217 -28.79 -20.39 5.97
CA GLU A 217 -28.19 -19.31 6.74
C GLU A 217 -26.67 -19.45 6.81
N LEU A 218 -25.96 -18.34 6.55
CA LEU A 218 -24.51 -18.24 6.69
C LEU A 218 -24.15 -18.08 8.18
N GLU A 219 -23.86 -19.20 8.86
CA GLU A 219 -23.63 -19.22 10.30
C GLU A 219 -22.31 -18.54 10.70
N GLN A 220 -21.23 -18.80 9.95
CA GLN A 220 -19.91 -18.30 10.34
C GLN A 220 -19.05 -17.90 9.14
N LEU A 221 -18.29 -16.79 9.35
CA LEU A 221 -17.19 -16.37 8.49
C LEU A 221 -15.90 -16.42 9.30
N ARG A 222 -14.88 -17.08 8.76
CA ARG A 222 -13.57 -17.19 9.43
C ARG A 222 -12.44 -16.99 8.43
N GLU A 223 -11.50 -16.15 8.78
CA GLU A 223 -10.22 -16.14 8.08
C GLU A 223 -9.50 -17.48 8.30
N PHE A 224 -8.72 -17.91 7.34
CA PHE A 224 -7.88 -19.10 7.48
C PHE A 224 -6.49 -18.90 6.86
N ASP A 225 -5.55 -19.73 7.30
CA ASP A 225 -4.18 -19.71 6.79
C ASP A 225 -4.09 -20.57 5.52
N PRO A 226 -3.73 -20.01 4.35
CA PRO A 226 -3.71 -20.76 3.10
C PRO A 226 -2.69 -21.90 3.09
N GLY A 227 -1.58 -21.79 3.84
CA GLY A 227 -0.56 -22.83 3.90
C GLY A 227 -0.92 -24.02 4.80
N SER A 228 -1.64 -23.79 5.90
CA SER A 228 -2.06 -24.84 6.84
C SER A 228 -3.54 -25.19 6.75
N GLN A 229 -4.33 -24.43 5.99
CA GLN A 229 -5.78 -24.58 5.81
C GLN A 229 -6.59 -24.48 7.10
N ARG A 230 -6.06 -23.80 8.13
CA ARG A 230 -6.68 -23.69 9.45
C ARG A 230 -7.36 -22.39 9.64
N SER A 231 -8.56 -22.45 10.22
CA SER A 231 -9.31 -21.27 10.61
C SER A 231 -8.52 -20.44 11.63
N LEU A 232 -8.57 -19.13 11.44
CA LEU A 232 -7.98 -18.10 12.27
C LEU A 232 -9.09 -17.31 12.98
N ASP A 233 -9.16 -16.01 12.77
CA ASP A 233 -10.09 -15.13 13.43
C ASP A 233 -11.50 -15.19 12.79
N LYS A 234 -12.55 -14.98 13.57
CA LYS A 234 -13.92 -14.79 13.08
C LYS A 234 -14.06 -13.35 12.59
N ILE A 235 -14.73 -13.19 11.47
CA ILE A 235 -15.10 -11.88 10.92
C ILE A 235 -16.62 -11.80 10.78
N GLY A 236 -17.17 -10.60 10.86
CA GLY A 236 -18.61 -10.37 10.73
C GLY A 236 -19.07 -10.11 9.30
N GLN A 237 -18.13 -9.69 8.44
CA GLN A 237 -18.42 -9.24 7.08
C GLN A 237 -17.28 -9.57 6.13
N LEU A 238 -17.61 -9.85 4.88
CA LEU A 238 -16.68 -10.04 3.77
C LEU A 238 -17.18 -9.23 2.57
N VAL A 239 -16.27 -8.52 1.89
CA VAL A 239 -16.55 -7.88 0.61
C VAL A 239 -15.81 -8.64 -0.48
N LEU A 240 -16.54 -9.15 -1.47
CA LEU A 240 -16.02 -9.75 -2.68
C LEU A 240 -16.08 -8.73 -3.82
N THR A 241 -14.98 -8.61 -4.55
CA THR A 241 -14.87 -7.80 -5.77
C THR A 241 -14.59 -8.71 -6.95
N PRO A 242 -14.73 -8.25 -8.19
CA PRO A 242 -14.19 -8.96 -9.33
C PRO A 242 -12.68 -9.16 -9.20
N THR A 243 -12.15 -10.20 -9.84
CA THR A 243 -10.70 -10.44 -9.91
C THR A 243 -10.01 -9.43 -10.82
N ASP A 244 -10.74 -8.91 -11.82
CA ASP A 244 -10.34 -7.89 -12.78
C ASP A 244 -11.57 -7.19 -13.36
N PHE A 245 -11.40 -6.30 -14.36
CA PHE A 245 -12.49 -5.54 -14.95
C PHE A 245 -13.17 -6.24 -16.12
N SER A 246 -12.66 -7.38 -16.59
CA SER A 246 -13.20 -8.13 -17.75
C SER A 246 -14.70 -8.46 -17.60
N PRO A 247 -15.19 -8.98 -16.47
CA PRO A 247 -16.62 -9.27 -16.31
C PRO A 247 -17.52 -8.04 -16.50
N ILE A 248 -17.09 -6.90 -15.97
CA ILE A 248 -17.85 -5.64 -16.01
C ILE A 248 -17.88 -5.08 -17.43
N ILE A 249 -16.74 -5.13 -18.12
CA ILE A 249 -16.59 -4.64 -19.49
C ILE A 249 -17.41 -5.54 -20.43
N THR A 250 -17.28 -6.86 -20.30
CA THR A 250 -17.98 -7.83 -21.14
C THR A 250 -19.49 -7.72 -20.98
N ASP A 251 -20.01 -7.62 -19.76
CA ASP A 251 -21.45 -7.49 -19.50
C ASP A 251 -22.02 -6.14 -19.99
N ALA A 252 -21.20 -5.11 -20.15
CA ALA A 252 -21.61 -3.80 -20.64
C ALA A 252 -21.64 -3.68 -22.17
N LEU A 253 -20.97 -4.59 -22.90
CA LEU A 253 -20.93 -4.56 -24.37
C LEU A 253 -22.25 -5.04 -24.99
N SER A 254 -22.79 -4.27 -25.91
CA SER A 254 -23.90 -4.70 -26.78
C SER A 254 -23.40 -5.70 -27.82
N ASP A 255 -24.34 -6.47 -28.43
CA ASP A 255 -24.02 -7.45 -29.47
C ASP A 255 -23.20 -6.87 -30.62
N THR A 256 -23.50 -5.61 -31.01
CA THR A 256 -22.75 -4.90 -32.06
C THR A 256 -21.32 -4.54 -31.63
N GLN A 257 -21.14 -4.14 -30.37
CA GLN A 257 -19.84 -3.84 -29.82
C GLN A 257 -19.01 -5.11 -29.61
N VAL A 258 -19.63 -6.23 -29.23
CA VAL A 258 -18.98 -7.55 -29.16
C VAL A 258 -18.37 -7.92 -30.52
N GLN A 259 -19.11 -7.73 -31.63
CA GLN A 259 -18.59 -7.96 -32.99
C GLN A 259 -17.40 -7.04 -33.31
N GLN A 260 -17.43 -5.80 -32.85
CA GLN A 260 -16.34 -4.86 -33.04
C GLN A 260 -15.10 -5.24 -32.21
N VAL A 261 -15.29 -5.67 -30.95
CA VAL A 261 -14.19 -6.17 -30.10
C VAL A 261 -13.50 -7.37 -30.76
N GLN A 262 -14.25 -8.29 -31.36
CA GLN A 262 -13.68 -9.46 -32.04
C GLN A 262 -12.66 -9.12 -33.15
N ILE A 263 -12.82 -7.98 -33.82
CA ILE A 263 -11.88 -7.53 -34.85
C ILE A 263 -10.50 -7.19 -34.28
N HIS A 264 -10.44 -6.86 -32.99
CA HIS A 264 -9.20 -6.50 -32.28
C HIS A 264 -8.52 -7.69 -31.59
N LEU A 265 -9.13 -8.89 -31.64
CA LEU A 265 -8.63 -10.09 -30.96
C LEU A 265 -7.98 -11.02 -31.98
N GLU A 266 -6.92 -11.71 -31.58
CA GLU A 266 -6.35 -12.81 -32.32
C GLU A 266 -7.28 -14.03 -32.34
N GLU A 267 -7.09 -14.96 -33.28
CA GLU A 267 -7.97 -16.15 -33.43
C GLU A 267 -8.05 -16.99 -32.13
N GLU A 268 -6.93 -17.12 -31.41
CA GLU A 268 -6.87 -17.87 -30.15
C GLU A 268 -7.63 -17.15 -29.03
N GLU A 269 -7.49 -15.82 -28.92
CA GLU A 269 -8.23 -14.99 -27.96
C GLU A 269 -9.74 -15.01 -28.25
N GLN A 270 -10.12 -14.94 -29.52
CA GLN A 270 -11.54 -15.03 -29.93
C GLN A 270 -12.15 -16.37 -29.52
N ALA A 271 -11.44 -17.48 -29.77
CA ALA A 271 -11.91 -18.81 -29.41
C ALA A 271 -12.06 -18.98 -27.90
N LEU A 272 -11.10 -18.48 -27.13
CA LEU A 272 -11.12 -18.53 -25.68
C LEU A 272 -12.29 -17.71 -25.10
N TRP A 273 -12.48 -16.49 -25.59
CA TRP A 273 -13.56 -15.62 -25.14
C TRP A 273 -14.94 -16.15 -25.52
N GLN A 274 -15.12 -16.69 -26.74
CA GLN A 274 -16.37 -17.35 -27.17
C GLN A 274 -16.70 -18.61 -26.34
N ALA A 275 -15.68 -19.28 -25.79
CA ALA A 275 -15.88 -20.39 -24.86
C ALA A 275 -16.21 -19.93 -23.42
N GLY A 276 -16.40 -18.62 -23.18
CA GLY A 276 -16.65 -18.07 -21.85
C GLY A 276 -15.39 -17.84 -21.01
N GLY A 277 -14.21 -17.83 -21.67
CA GLY A 277 -12.94 -17.54 -21.02
C GLY A 277 -12.77 -16.04 -20.73
N HIS A 278 -11.76 -15.74 -19.93
CA HIS A 278 -11.36 -14.38 -19.59
C HIS A 278 -10.88 -13.61 -20.81
N LEU A 279 -11.29 -12.35 -20.94
CA LEU A 279 -10.83 -11.43 -21.98
C LEU A 279 -9.60 -10.68 -21.48
N GLU A 280 -8.41 -11.18 -21.80
CA GLU A 280 -7.15 -10.54 -21.42
C GLU A 280 -7.01 -9.16 -22.10
N GLY A 281 -6.43 -8.19 -21.38
CA GLY A 281 -6.30 -6.82 -21.87
C GLY A 281 -7.64 -6.11 -22.09
N SER A 282 -8.71 -6.57 -21.42
CA SER A 282 -10.07 -6.03 -21.57
C SER A 282 -10.17 -4.52 -21.35
N ARG A 283 -9.27 -3.92 -20.58
CA ARG A 283 -9.28 -2.48 -20.28
C ARG A 283 -9.19 -1.60 -21.53
N ARG A 284 -8.52 -2.05 -22.59
CA ARG A 284 -8.46 -1.33 -23.88
C ARG A 284 -9.83 -1.09 -24.50
N PHE A 285 -10.84 -1.86 -24.09
CA PHE A 285 -12.22 -1.75 -24.60
C PHE A 285 -13.14 -0.93 -23.70
N LEU A 286 -12.65 -0.30 -22.64
CA LEU A 286 -13.45 0.56 -21.76
C LEU A 286 -14.20 1.66 -22.52
N GLY A 287 -13.54 2.29 -23.52
CA GLY A 287 -14.19 3.33 -24.33
C GLY A 287 -15.23 2.79 -25.32
N MET A 288 -15.25 1.47 -25.56
CA MET A 288 -16.32 0.82 -26.35
C MET A 288 -17.50 0.42 -25.46
N ALA A 289 -17.21 -0.06 -24.24
CA ALA A 289 -18.22 -0.49 -23.28
C ALA A 289 -18.96 0.69 -22.61
N PHE A 290 -18.28 1.83 -22.46
CA PHE A 290 -18.83 2.99 -21.77
C PHE A 290 -18.53 4.28 -22.55
N ASP A 291 -19.56 5.11 -22.76
CA ASP A 291 -19.40 6.43 -23.40
C ASP A 291 -18.46 7.35 -22.63
N HIS A 292 -18.44 7.19 -21.31
CA HIS A 292 -17.62 7.98 -20.38
C HIS A 292 -16.94 7.06 -19.36
N PRO A 293 -15.78 6.44 -19.71
CA PRO A 293 -14.98 5.73 -18.75
C PRO A 293 -14.55 6.63 -17.60
N ALA A 294 -14.53 6.09 -16.39
CA ALA A 294 -14.23 6.82 -15.17
C ALA A 294 -12.72 6.83 -14.84
N SER A 295 -12.33 7.76 -13.99
CA SER A 295 -11.04 7.84 -13.33
C SER A 295 -11.18 7.62 -11.82
N LEU A 296 -10.09 7.59 -11.08
CA LEU A 296 -10.15 7.54 -9.61
C LEU A 296 -10.91 8.75 -9.04
N LEU A 297 -10.88 9.91 -9.71
CA LEU A 297 -11.58 11.13 -9.26
C LEU A 297 -13.10 10.93 -9.15
N ASP A 298 -13.68 10.10 -10.02
CA ASP A 298 -15.11 9.82 -10.06
C ASP A 298 -15.58 8.93 -8.90
N TYR A 299 -14.66 8.25 -8.23
CA TYR A 299 -14.91 7.39 -7.07
C TYR A 299 -14.70 8.09 -5.74
N LEU A 300 -14.08 9.27 -5.74
CA LEU A 300 -13.77 9.99 -4.50
C LEU A 300 -15.01 10.57 -3.84
N PRO A 301 -15.06 10.61 -2.50
CA PRO A 301 -16.04 11.41 -1.78
C PRO A 301 -15.90 12.91 -2.12
N ASP A 302 -17.03 13.61 -2.21
CA ASP A 302 -17.10 15.03 -2.56
C ASP A 302 -16.26 15.94 -1.64
N ASN A 303 -16.07 15.53 -0.38
CA ASN A 303 -15.30 16.25 0.61
C ASN A 303 -13.79 15.91 0.59
N THR A 304 -13.20 15.71 -0.57
CA THR A 304 -11.78 15.36 -0.70
C THR A 304 -10.93 16.54 -1.14
N VAL A 305 -9.79 16.76 -0.47
CA VAL A 305 -8.72 17.68 -0.90
C VAL A 305 -7.75 16.90 -1.77
N ILE A 306 -7.41 17.42 -2.94
CA ILE A 306 -6.45 16.81 -3.85
C ILE A 306 -5.12 17.58 -3.71
N ALA A 307 -4.11 16.91 -3.17
CA ALA A 307 -2.75 17.42 -3.03
C ALA A 307 -1.88 16.88 -4.17
N ILE A 308 -1.30 17.76 -4.96
CA ILE A 308 -0.41 17.40 -6.08
C ILE A 308 1.03 17.65 -5.63
N ASP A 309 1.79 16.57 -5.52
CA ASP A 309 3.19 16.61 -5.12
C ASP A 309 4.07 16.90 -6.34
N GLU A 310 4.89 17.94 -6.28
CA GLU A 310 5.75 18.42 -7.36
C GLU A 310 4.99 18.56 -8.69
N PRO A 311 4.10 19.56 -8.85
CA PRO A 311 3.17 19.69 -9.98
C PRO A 311 3.85 19.63 -11.34
N GLU A 312 5.04 20.22 -11.48
CA GLU A 312 5.80 20.20 -12.73
C GLU A 312 6.31 18.80 -13.10
N GLN A 313 6.70 18.01 -12.09
CA GLN A 313 7.08 16.61 -12.30
C GLN A 313 5.86 15.77 -12.68
N CYS A 314 4.73 15.93 -11.98
CA CYS A 314 3.48 15.24 -12.33
C CYS A 314 3.05 15.58 -13.75
N ARG A 315 3.16 16.86 -14.17
CA ARG A 315 2.85 17.29 -15.53
C ARG A 315 3.79 16.62 -16.54
N ALA A 316 5.10 16.71 -16.32
CA ALA A 316 6.08 16.14 -17.24
C ALA A 316 5.96 14.62 -17.41
N HIS A 317 5.58 13.88 -16.36
CA HIS A 317 5.27 12.46 -16.43
C HIS A 317 3.94 12.22 -17.13
N GLY A 318 2.92 13.03 -16.82
CA GLY A 318 1.59 12.92 -17.42
C GLY A 318 1.62 13.17 -18.93
N ASP A 319 2.28 14.23 -19.37
CA ASP A 319 2.38 14.59 -20.79
C ASP A 319 3.12 13.49 -21.58
N ARG A 320 4.24 12.96 -21.06
CA ARG A 320 4.97 11.83 -21.69
C ARG A 320 4.11 10.56 -21.78
N TRP A 321 3.33 10.27 -20.75
CA TRP A 321 2.44 9.12 -20.76
C TRP A 321 1.34 9.29 -21.82
N VAL A 322 0.79 10.51 -21.95
CA VAL A 322 -0.23 10.83 -22.97
C VAL A 322 0.35 10.70 -24.37
N ASP A 323 1.55 11.23 -24.60
CA ASP A 323 2.24 11.10 -25.91
C ASP A 323 2.45 9.63 -26.26
N HIS A 324 2.92 8.80 -25.30
CA HIS A 324 3.10 7.37 -25.51
C HIS A 324 1.75 6.64 -25.78
N ALA A 325 0.68 7.01 -25.06
CA ALA A 325 -0.64 6.44 -25.28
C ALA A 325 -1.20 6.82 -26.66
N GLN A 326 -0.99 8.07 -27.10
CA GLN A 326 -1.42 8.54 -28.42
C GLN A 326 -0.64 7.83 -29.54
N ASP A 327 0.69 7.75 -29.43
CA ASP A 327 1.53 7.04 -30.38
C ASP A 327 1.09 5.58 -30.53
N HIS A 328 0.78 4.91 -29.41
CA HIS A 328 0.28 3.54 -29.45
C HIS A 328 -1.09 3.44 -30.14
N LEU A 329 -2.02 4.34 -29.81
CA LEU A 329 -3.35 4.38 -30.47
C LEU A 329 -3.22 4.54 -31.98
N ASP A 330 -2.32 5.40 -32.44
CA ASP A 330 -2.10 5.68 -33.87
C ASP A 330 -1.46 4.49 -34.61
N THR A 331 -0.79 3.56 -33.90
CA THR A 331 -0.20 2.34 -34.48
C THR A 331 -1.18 1.18 -34.59
N LEU A 332 -2.36 1.24 -33.92
CA LEU A 332 -3.34 0.16 -33.96
C LEU A 332 -3.91 -0.05 -35.37
N ALA A 333 -4.01 -1.30 -35.80
CA ALA A 333 -4.59 -1.66 -37.09
C ALA A 333 -6.08 -1.25 -37.20
N HIS A 334 -6.79 -1.24 -36.09
CA HIS A 334 -8.17 -0.80 -35.96
C HIS A 334 -8.27 0.26 -34.86
N PRO A 335 -8.88 1.43 -35.11
CA PRO A 335 -8.95 2.49 -34.10
C PRO A 335 -9.84 2.10 -32.94
N LEU A 336 -9.39 2.41 -31.71
CA LEU A 336 -10.16 2.31 -30.47
C LEU A 336 -10.56 3.73 -30.01
N PRO A 337 -11.64 3.86 -29.21
CA PRO A 337 -11.97 5.13 -28.57
C PRO A 337 -10.82 5.58 -27.63
N PRO A 338 -10.50 6.88 -27.58
CA PRO A 338 -9.39 7.36 -26.74
C PRO A 338 -9.67 7.17 -25.25
N LEU A 339 -8.70 6.58 -24.55
CA LEU A 339 -8.70 6.33 -23.11
C LEU A 339 -7.70 7.22 -22.37
N HIS A 340 -7.27 8.31 -22.97
CA HIS A 340 -6.35 9.26 -22.40
C HIS A 340 -6.83 10.69 -22.64
N ARG A 341 -6.45 11.60 -21.77
CA ARG A 341 -6.74 13.04 -21.84
C ARG A 341 -5.47 13.82 -21.56
N GLN A 342 -5.35 15.00 -22.13
CA GLN A 342 -4.23 15.89 -21.83
C GLN A 342 -4.19 16.19 -20.33
N TYR A 343 -3.00 16.16 -19.73
CA TYR A 343 -2.84 16.35 -18.29
C TYR A 343 -3.45 17.67 -17.80
N ALA A 344 -3.30 18.74 -18.59
CA ALA A 344 -3.89 20.05 -18.27
C ALA A 344 -5.43 20.03 -18.21
N GLU A 345 -6.08 19.09 -18.88
CA GLU A 345 -7.56 18.99 -18.91
C GLU A 345 -8.11 18.23 -17.70
N LEU A 346 -7.30 17.40 -17.03
CA LEU A 346 -7.74 16.56 -15.91
C LEU A 346 -8.27 17.37 -14.73
N PHE A 347 -7.80 18.60 -14.55
CA PHE A 347 -8.20 19.51 -13.47
C PHE A 347 -9.10 20.66 -13.93
N ASN A 348 -9.31 20.81 -15.25
CA ASN A 348 -10.15 21.89 -15.82
C ASN A 348 -11.58 21.41 -16.04
N THR A 349 -12.34 21.29 -14.97
CA THR A 349 -13.76 20.87 -15.01
C THR A 349 -14.70 21.81 -15.76
N GLN A 350 -14.25 23.04 -16.10
CA GLN A 350 -15.05 23.99 -16.89
C GLN A 350 -14.88 23.83 -18.40
N THR A 351 -13.82 23.18 -18.89
CA THR A 351 -13.53 23.06 -20.32
C THR A 351 -14.12 21.78 -20.93
N ALA A 352 -14.26 20.72 -20.17
CA ALA A 352 -14.81 19.44 -20.66
C ALA A 352 -16.31 19.55 -21.04
N VAL A 353 -17.07 20.48 -20.47
CA VAL A 353 -18.47 20.74 -20.82
C VAL A 353 -18.60 21.66 -22.05
N ARG A 354 -17.58 22.47 -22.38
CA ARG A 354 -17.62 23.41 -23.51
C ARG A 354 -17.08 22.88 -24.84
N ALA A 355 -16.28 21.85 -24.86
CA ALA A 355 -15.69 21.30 -26.08
C ALA A 355 -16.62 20.34 -26.86
N GLY A 356 -17.79 19.99 -26.33
CA GLY A 356 -18.76 19.10 -26.96
C GLY A 356 -20.07 19.77 -27.49
N PHE A 357 -20.18 21.09 -27.38
CA PHE A 357 -21.36 21.79 -27.92
C PHE A 357 -20.94 22.79 -28.98
N ASP A 358 -20.97 22.32 -30.23
CA ASP A 358 -21.02 23.20 -31.40
C ASP A 358 -22.41 23.90 -31.44
N GLU A 359 -22.38 25.22 -31.33
CA GLU A 359 -23.58 26.08 -31.42
C GLU A 359 -24.12 26.10 -32.84
N THR A 360 -24.82 25.08 -33.24
CA THR A 360 -25.79 25.20 -34.34
C THR A 360 -26.87 24.15 -34.18
N LEU A 361 -27.89 24.47 -33.40
CA LEU A 361 -29.28 24.13 -33.69
C LEU A 361 -30.19 24.72 -32.60
N SER A 362 -30.90 25.74 -33.01
CA SER A 362 -31.96 26.41 -32.28
C SER A 362 -33.12 25.48 -31.95
N SER A 363 -33.69 25.76 -30.79
CA SER A 363 -35.09 25.60 -30.38
C SER A 363 -35.62 24.24 -29.96
N THR A 364 -36.14 24.32 -28.72
CA THR A 364 -37.19 23.47 -28.11
C THR A 364 -36.85 22.03 -27.77
N THR A 365 -36.38 21.83 -26.56
CA THR A 365 -37.02 20.96 -25.56
C THR A 365 -36.23 21.01 -24.26
N THR A 366 -36.89 21.40 -23.18
CA THR A 366 -36.39 21.36 -21.80
C THR A 366 -36.06 19.93 -21.41
N GLN A 367 -34.83 19.49 -21.64
CA GLN A 367 -34.27 18.34 -20.95
C GLN A 367 -33.46 18.83 -19.77
N LYS A 368 -34.00 18.60 -18.56
CA LYS A 368 -33.25 18.69 -17.30
C LYS A 368 -31.95 17.92 -17.46
N SER A 369 -30.84 18.61 -17.43
CA SER A 369 -29.53 17.98 -17.33
C SER A 369 -29.45 17.24 -15.99
N LEU A 370 -29.39 15.94 -16.04
CA LEU A 370 -29.33 14.99 -14.90
C LEU A 370 -27.90 14.76 -14.43
N ASN A 371 -27.01 15.75 -14.54
CA ASN A 371 -25.72 15.70 -13.89
C ASN A 371 -25.66 16.82 -12.87
N PRO A 372 -25.45 16.50 -11.58
CA PRO A 372 -25.11 17.53 -10.60
C PRO A 372 -23.84 18.26 -11.07
N PRO A 373 -23.70 19.57 -10.79
CA PRO A 373 -22.48 20.29 -11.13
C PRO A 373 -21.33 19.56 -10.46
N LEU A 374 -20.31 19.18 -11.24
CA LEU A 374 -19.05 18.67 -10.69
C LEU A 374 -18.61 19.66 -9.60
N HIS A 375 -18.53 19.16 -8.37
CA HIS A 375 -18.11 19.95 -7.22
C HIS A 375 -16.74 20.54 -7.52
N THR A 376 -16.55 21.81 -7.18
CA THR A 376 -15.28 22.52 -7.32
C THR A 376 -14.25 21.77 -6.49
N GLN A 377 -13.41 21.00 -7.15
CA GLN A 377 -12.35 20.23 -6.48
C GLN A 377 -11.41 21.19 -5.77
N THR A 378 -11.08 20.90 -4.54
CA THR A 378 -10.14 21.69 -3.74
C THR A 378 -8.73 21.18 -3.99
N LEU A 379 -7.90 22.00 -4.64
CA LEU A 379 -6.55 21.64 -5.08
C LEU A 379 -5.48 22.25 -4.17
N LEU A 380 -4.50 21.44 -3.78
CA LEU A 380 -3.34 21.85 -3.01
C LEU A 380 -2.06 21.48 -3.77
N TYR A 381 -1.31 22.45 -4.25
CA TYR A 381 -0.06 22.23 -4.96
C TYR A 381 1.11 22.31 -3.98
N LEU A 382 2.00 21.31 -3.97
CA LEU A 382 3.09 21.16 -3.02
C LEU A 382 4.43 21.11 -3.76
N SER A 383 5.28 22.13 -3.61
CA SER A 383 6.58 22.20 -4.27
C SER A 383 7.72 22.38 -3.26
N GLU A 384 8.79 21.62 -3.44
CA GLU A 384 9.99 21.75 -2.59
C GLU A 384 10.75 23.02 -2.91
N LEU A 385 10.82 23.39 -4.19
CA LEU A 385 11.46 24.63 -4.62
C LEU A 385 10.52 25.82 -4.48
N ALA A 386 11.08 26.96 -4.06
CA ALA A 386 10.37 28.21 -4.03
C ALA A 386 10.41 28.87 -5.43
N GLU A 387 9.29 28.83 -6.15
CA GLU A 387 9.17 29.53 -7.43
C GLU A 387 9.06 31.04 -7.22
N ALA A 388 9.95 31.77 -7.83
CA ALA A 388 9.99 33.25 -7.73
C ALA A 388 8.85 33.96 -8.52
N THR A 389 8.12 33.22 -9.36
CA THR A 389 7.15 33.78 -10.32
C THR A 389 5.69 33.72 -9.89
N ASN A 390 5.34 33.01 -8.83
CA ASN A 390 3.95 32.87 -8.39
C ASN A 390 3.65 33.75 -7.19
N GLU A 391 3.12 34.96 -7.44
CA GLU A 391 2.76 35.96 -6.39
C GLU A 391 1.66 35.43 -5.41
N THR A 392 0.91 34.38 -5.77
CA THR A 392 -0.15 33.80 -4.95
C THR A 392 0.32 32.65 -4.06
N ALA A 393 1.51 32.12 -4.31
CA ALA A 393 2.07 31.00 -3.57
C ALA A 393 2.49 31.39 -2.14
N VAL A 394 2.26 30.48 -1.19
CA VAL A 394 2.69 30.65 0.19
C VAL A 394 3.98 29.86 0.41
N ASN A 395 5.07 30.58 0.68
CA ASN A 395 6.36 29.95 0.99
C ASN A 395 6.41 29.56 2.47
N LEU A 396 6.57 28.27 2.74
CA LEU A 396 6.65 27.72 4.10
C LEU A 396 8.08 27.73 4.65
N ALA A 397 9.08 27.97 3.82
CA ALA A 397 10.49 28.09 4.17
C ALA A 397 11.04 26.90 5.00
N SER A 398 10.60 25.70 4.69
CA SER A 398 11.09 24.46 5.32
C SER A 398 12.59 24.31 5.07
N ARG A 399 13.31 23.87 6.11
CA ARG A 399 14.76 23.66 6.05
C ARG A 399 15.12 22.29 6.60
N PRO A 400 16.02 21.54 5.98
CA PRO A 400 16.53 20.29 6.54
C PRO A 400 17.39 20.58 7.78
N ILE A 401 17.42 19.65 8.72
CA ILE A 401 18.37 19.67 9.83
C ILE A 401 19.63 18.96 9.35
N PRO A 402 20.83 19.54 9.51
CA PRO A 402 22.06 18.87 9.15
C PRO A 402 22.20 17.55 9.93
N ALA A 403 22.30 16.45 9.21
CA ALA A 403 22.59 15.16 9.83
C ALA A 403 23.99 15.23 10.47
N THR A 404 24.05 15.07 11.78
CA THR A 404 25.31 15.05 12.55
C THR A 404 25.37 13.75 13.38
N PRO A 405 25.48 12.58 12.71
CA PRO A 405 25.44 11.29 13.38
C PRO A 405 26.49 11.23 14.50
N HIS A 406 26.07 10.81 15.67
CA HIS A 406 26.92 10.66 16.85
C HIS A 406 27.52 11.96 17.40
N GLN A 407 27.17 13.14 16.92
CA GLN A 407 27.58 14.44 17.47
C GLN A 407 26.45 15.04 18.34
N PHE A 408 26.13 14.36 19.44
CA PHE A 408 24.98 14.69 20.28
C PHE A 408 25.05 16.08 20.91
N ALA A 409 26.24 16.55 21.26
CA ALA A 409 26.45 17.90 21.76
C ALA A 409 26.03 18.99 20.79
N LYS A 410 26.36 18.81 19.49
CA LYS A 410 25.96 19.75 18.42
C LYS A 410 24.45 19.72 18.18
N LEU A 411 23.87 18.51 18.22
CA LEU A 411 22.42 18.36 18.08
C LEU A 411 21.69 19.01 19.27
N ALA A 412 22.17 18.83 20.50
CA ALA A 412 21.65 19.49 21.69
C ALA A 412 21.73 21.03 21.60
N GLU A 413 22.79 21.56 20.99
CA GLU A 413 22.93 23.00 20.73
C GLU A 413 21.87 23.49 19.75
N ILE A 414 21.62 22.78 18.65
CA ILE A 414 20.54 23.08 17.69
C ILE A 414 19.20 23.08 18.41
N VAL A 415 18.90 22.05 19.20
CA VAL A 415 17.65 21.94 19.96
C VAL A 415 17.46 23.13 20.91
N ARG A 416 18.51 23.50 21.66
CA ARG A 416 18.48 24.65 22.59
C ARG A 416 18.24 25.96 21.84
N SER A 417 18.99 26.19 20.76
CA SER A 417 18.85 27.39 19.92
C SER A 417 17.44 27.56 19.40
N GLU A 418 16.84 26.50 18.83
CA GLU A 418 15.49 26.60 18.28
C GLU A 418 14.40 26.69 19.39
N ARG A 419 14.61 26.01 20.52
CA ARG A 419 13.75 26.17 21.71
C ARG A 419 13.75 27.62 22.22
N ASP A 420 14.92 28.25 22.30
CA ASP A 420 15.07 29.63 22.79
C ASP A 420 14.40 30.63 21.81
N ARG A 421 14.36 30.30 20.52
CA ARG A 421 13.59 31.00 19.48
C ARG A 421 12.07 30.72 19.56
N LYS A 422 11.59 29.99 20.56
CA LYS A 422 10.21 29.62 20.82
C LYS A 422 9.63 28.65 19.79
N PHE A 423 10.45 27.76 19.22
CA PHE A 423 9.99 26.65 18.41
C PHE A 423 9.54 25.48 19.30
N SER A 424 8.51 24.79 18.85
CA SER A 424 8.10 23.50 19.40
C SER A 424 9.02 22.41 18.83
N VAL A 425 9.75 21.71 19.69
CA VAL A 425 10.75 20.71 19.28
C VAL A 425 10.23 19.30 19.57
N TRP A 426 10.26 18.46 18.55
CA TRP A 426 9.82 17.08 18.60
C TRP A 426 10.96 16.12 18.20
N LEU A 427 11.06 15.02 18.93
CA LEU A 427 11.97 13.92 18.65
C LEU A 427 11.14 12.72 18.22
N VAL A 428 11.30 12.25 17.00
CA VAL A 428 10.58 11.10 16.46
C VAL A 428 11.57 9.97 16.23
N SER A 429 11.57 8.98 17.13
CA SER A 429 12.63 7.99 17.21
C SER A 429 12.07 6.58 17.45
N ALA A 430 12.74 5.56 16.94
CA ALA A 430 12.48 4.17 17.28
C ALA A 430 12.90 3.85 18.72
N GLN A 431 13.87 4.62 19.26
CA GLN A 431 14.40 4.47 20.61
C GLN A 431 14.33 5.81 21.39
N PRO A 432 13.13 6.35 21.65
CA PRO A 432 12.97 7.70 22.18
C PRO A 432 13.59 7.89 23.55
N SER A 433 13.59 6.88 24.42
CA SER A 433 14.25 6.94 25.74
C SER A 433 15.76 7.15 25.60
N ARG A 434 16.40 6.50 24.62
CA ARG A 434 17.83 6.67 24.34
C ARG A 434 18.13 8.07 23.80
N SER A 435 17.33 8.55 22.85
CA SER A 435 17.49 9.90 22.30
C SER A 435 17.31 10.97 23.37
N VAL A 436 16.37 10.78 24.30
CA VAL A 436 16.16 11.67 25.46
C VAL A 436 17.40 11.64 26.39
N SER A 437 17.90 10.46 26.75
CA SER A 437 19.09 10.35 27.64
C SER A 437 20.32 11.03 27.04
N LEU A 438 20.55 10.82 25.73
CA LEU A 438 21.68 11.46 25.04
C LEU A 438 21.58 13.00 25.01
N LEU A 439 20.38 13.56 24.87
CA LEU A 439 20.23 15.02 24.99
C LEU A 439 20.39 15.52 26.41
N GLN A 440 19.92 14.75 27.40
CA GLN A 440 20.08 15.10 28.83
C GLN A 440 21.55 15.12 29.26
N GLU A 441 22.37 14.22 28.73
CA GLU A 441 23.86 14.22 28.98
C GLU A 441 24.53 15.50 28.48
N HIS A 442 23.88 16.24 27.58
CA HIS A 442 24.37 17.51 27.03
C HIS A 442 23.53 18.72 27.47
N ASP A 443 22.99 18.71 28.68
CA ASP A 443 22.21 19.80 29.31
C ASP A 443 20.98 20.25 28.46
N CYS A 444 20.38 19.32 27.72
CA CYS A 444 19.18 19.54 26.93
C CYS A 444 18.04 18.60 27.39
N PRO A 445 17.30 18.96 28.46
CA PRO A 445 16.25 18.11 28.98
C PRO A 445 15.13 17.94 27.96
N ALA A 446 14.79 16.69 27.67
CA ALA A 446 13.68 16.28 26.83
C ALA A 446 12.84 15.23 27.56
N GLN A 447 11.59 15.02 27.16
CA GLN A 447 10.73 14.04 27.80
C GLN A 447 10.07 13.11 26.77
N PHE A 448 10.15 11.82 27.04
CA PHE A 448 9.44 10.80 26.26
C PHE A 448 7.99 10.70 26.70
N VAL A 449 7.05 10.74 25.73
CA VAL A 449 5.63 10.51 25.92
C VAL A 449 5.25 9.21 25.22
N PRO A 450 4.94 8.15 25.96
CA PRO A 450 4.64 6.83 25.37
C PRO A 450 3.40 6.82 24.46
N ASN A 451 2.36 7.55 24.87
CA ASN A 451 1.14 7.69 24.07
C ASN A 451 1.13 9.05 23.35
N PRO A 452 1.32 9.08 22.02
CA PRO A 452 1.30 10.33 21.26
C PRO A 452 -0.07 11.04 21.24
N ARG A 453 -1.12 10.43 21.78
CA ARG A 453 -2.45 11.02 22.00
C ARG A 453 -2.68 11.50 23.43
N ASP A 454 -1.68 11.46 24.30
CA ASP A 454 -1.75 12.09 25.63
C ASP A 454 -1.57 13.61 25.50
N TYR A 455 -2.60 14.25 24.92
CA TYR A 455 -2.62 15.67 24.64
C TYR A 455 -2.40 16.55 25.89
N PRO A 456 -3.01 16.25 27.07
CA PRO A 456 -2.76 17.04 28.27
C PRO A 456 -1.30 17.05 28.72
N ALA A 457 -0.62 15.90 28.70
CA ALA A 457 0.81 15.80 29.04
C ALA A 457 1.67 16.56 28.04
N ILE A 458 1.38 16.41 26.74
CA ILE A 458 2.11 17.09 25.67
C ILE A 458 1.93 18.61 25.73
N ASP A 459 0.70 19.11 25.90
CA ASP A 459 0.40 20.54 26.03
C ASP A 459 1.12 21.16 27.22
N LYS A 460 1.25 20.42 28.34
CA LYS A 460 2.04 20.85 29.51
C LYS A 460 3.52 21.01 29.18
N LEU A 461 4.10 20.03 28.48
CA LEU A 461 5.51 20.05 28.07
C LEU A 461 5.80 21.18 27.08
N GLN A 462 4.91 21.40 26.13
CA GLN A 462 5.04 22.50 25.16
C GLN A 462 4.99 23.89 25.84
N ARG A 463 4.09 24.08 26.82
CA ARG A 463 4.08 25.31 27.64
C ARG A 463 5.39 25.51 28.39
N GLN A 464 6.01 24.43 28.87
CA GLN A 464 7.30 24.44 29.53
C GLN A 464 8.48 24.52 28.56
N LYS A 465 8.22 24.54 27.24
CA LYS A 465 9.23 24.49 26.17
C LYS A 465 10.18 23.29 26.29
N THR A 466 9.68 22.18 26.82
CA THR A 466 10.43 20.94 26.91
C THR A 466 10.27 20.16 25.60
N PRO A 467 11.36 19.75 24.92
CA PRO A 467 11.29 18.90 23.75
C PRO A 467 10.53 17.58 24.04
N VAL A 468 9.62 17.22 23.16
CA VAL A 468 8.78 16.03 23.30
C VAL A 468 9.30 14.91 22.43
N ALA A 469 9.62 13.77 23.02
CA ALA A 469 10.00 12.57 22.27
C ALA A 469 8.80 11.63 22.14
N VAL A 470 8.58 11.11 20.93
CA VAL A 470 7.54 10.13 20.60
C VAL A 470 8.15 8.92 19.91
N LYS A 471 7.55 7.75 20.11
CA LYS A 471 8.01 6.51 19.48
C LYS A 471 7.51 6.41 18.05
N TYR A 472 8.42 6.12 17.12
CA TYR A 472 8.11 5.77 15.75
C TYR A 472 8.75 4.44 15.39
N SER A 473 7.94 3.49 14.94
CA SER A 473 8.38 2.15 14.53
C SER A 473 7.88 1.78 13.13
N GLY A 474 7.48 2.79 12.34
CA GLY A 474 7.04 2.60 10.96
C GLY A 474 8.20 2.39 9.99
N LEU A 475 7.87 2.13 8.74
CA LEU A 475 8.83 1.84 7.67
C LEU A 475 9.22 3.06 6.85
N ALA A 476 8.51 4.19 7.01
CA ALA A 476 8.85 5.39 6.27
C ALA A 476 10.18 5.98 6.73
N GLU A 477 10.98 6.36 5.76
CA GLU A 477 12.17 7.18 6.01
C GLU A 477 11.73 8.56 6.51
N LEU A 478 12.25 8.95 7.65
CA LEU A 478 12.00 10.24 8.24
C LEU A 478 13.26 11.08 8.21
N GLU A 479 13.14 12.29 7.69
CA GLU A 479 14.18 13.32 7.73
C GLU A 479 13.76 14.43 8.67
N GLY A 480 14.67 14.86 9.55
CA GLY A 480 14.45 15.98 10.43
C GLY A 480 14.35 17.30 9.65
N PHE A 481 13.50 18.19 10.13
CA PHE A 481 13.26 19.48 9.47
C PHE A 481 12.96 20.58 10.48
N ILE A 482 13.14 21.81 10.02
CA ILE A 482 12.68 23.04 10.66
C ILE A 482 11.63 23.69 9.77
N LEU A 483 10.45 23.95 10.30
CA LEU A 483 9.35 24.64 9.62
C LEU A 483 9.09 25.99 10.31
N PRO A 484 9.77 27.07 9.87
CA PRO A 484 9.77 28.35 10.58
C PRO A 484 8.41 29.00 10.68
N THR A 485 7.58 28.89 9.65
CA THR A 485 6.24 29.49 9.58
C THR A 485 5.31 28.93 10.66
N PHE A 486 5.47 27.66 11.01
CA PHE A 486 4.73 27.00 12.08
C PHE A 486 5.50 26.95 13.41
N ARG A 487 6.72 27.47 13.47
CA ARG A 487 7.64 27.36 14.61
C ARG A 487 7.80 25.91 15.10
N LEU A 488 7.97 25.01 14.18
CA LEU A 488 8.06 23.56 14.43
C LEU A 488 9.44 23.05 14.04
N VAL A 489 10.01 22.21 14.89
CA VAL A 489 11.23 21.43 14.64
C VAL A 489 10.94 19.96 14.89
N VAL A 490 11.27 19.10 13.95
CA VAL A 490 11.17 17.66 14.09
C VAL A 490 12.55 17.05 13.82
N ILE A 491 13.03 16.25 14.75
CA ILE A 491 14.33 15.56 14.68
C ILE A 491 14.05 14.07 14.65
N SER A 492 14.69 13.36 13.74
CA SER A 492 14.52 11.91 13.57
C SER A 492 15.78 11.13 13.96
N ASP A 493 15.72 9.81 13.90
CA ASP A 493 16.88 8.94 14.14
C ASP A 493 18.00 9.16 13.13
N ARG A 494 17.72 9.72 11.96
CA ARG A 494 18.73 10.07 10.96
C ARG A 494 19.72 11.11 11.50
N GLU A 495 19.22 12.15 12.17
CA GLU A 495 20.06 13.20 12.74
C GLU A 495 20.86 12.71 13.95
N PHE A 496 20.27 11.78 14.73
CA PHE A 496 20.94 11.19 15.89
C PHE A 496 21.99 10.15 15.52
N PHE A 497 21.63 9.20 14.65
CA PHE A 497 22.36 7.94 14.46
C PHE A 497 22.80 7.71 13.01
N GLY A 498 22.40 8.56 12.07
CA GLY A 498 22.68 8.37 10.64
C GLY A 498 22.00 7.15 10.03
N GLN A 499 21.01 6.58 10.71
CA GLN A 499 20.33 5.38 10.23
C GLN A 499 19.34 5.75 9.15
N HIS A 500 19.48 5.09 8.00
CA HIS A 500 18.47 5.05 6.94
C HIS A 500 17.71 3.73 7.08
N THR A 501 16.44 3.79 7.41
CA THR A 501 15.54 2.66 7.19
C THR A 501 15.09 2.73 5.73
N LEU A 502 15.66 1.90 4.87
CA LEU A 502 15.17 1.73 3.52
C LEU A 502 13.78 1.08 3.60
N ALA A 503 12.75 1.88 3.44
CA ALA A 503 11.42 1.34 3.19
C ALA A 503 11.42 0.75 1.79
N THR A 504 11.29 -0.55 1.67
CA THR A 504 11.01 -1.21 0.41
C THR A 504 9.62 -0.79 -0.05
N PRO A 505 9.46 -0.16 -1.22
CA PRO A 505 8.16 0.16 -1.76
C PRO A 505 7.36 -1.16 -1.91
N SER A 506 6.19 -1.22 -1.33
CA SER A 506 5.27 -2.34 -1.52
C SER A 506 3.96 -1.76 -2.01
N TYR A 507 3.59 -2.02 -3.26
CA TYR A 507 2.29 -1.60 -3.80
C TYR A 507 1.15 -2.43 -3.23
N VAL A 508 1.48 -3.54 -2.61
CA VAL A 508 0.51 -4.41 -1.97
C VAL A 508 0.54 -4.08 -0.49
N ARG A 509 -0.64 -3.80 0.08
CA ARG A 509 -0.83 -3.78 1.53
C ARG A 509 -0.03 -4.94 2.09
N LYS A 510 0.87 -4.69 3.03
CA LYS A 510 1.61 -5.78 3.68
C LYS A 510 0.59 -6.80 4.13
N ARG A 511 0.56 -7.92 3.41
CA ARG A 511 -0.27 -9.05 3.79
C ARG A 511 -0.03 -9.27 5.28
N ARG A 512 -1.08 -9.33 6.06
CA ARG A 512 -1.00 -10.00 7.36
C ARG A 512 -0.54 -11.39 7.03
N ARG A 513 0.79 -11.56 6.91
CA ARG A 513 1.30 -12.93 6.86
C ARG A 513 0.68 -13.58 8.08
N ALA A 514 -0.14 -14.60 7.88
CA ALA A 514 -0.55 -15.52 8.92
C ALA A 514 0.65 -16.01 9.75
N ALA A 515 1.84 -15.73 9.25
CA ALA A 515 3.15 -15.90 9.83
C ALA A 515 3.73 -14.69 10.58
N SER A 516 2.96 -13.69 11.01
CA SER A 516 3.50 -12.79 12.03
C SER A 516 3.85 -13.62 13.26
N LYS A 517 5.13 -13.98 13.36
CA LYS A 517 5.69 -14.70 14.52
C LYS A 517 5.65 -13.85 15.80
N GLN A 518 5.36 -12.56 15.67
CA GLN A 518 5.32 -11.64 16.80
C GLN A 518 3.91 -11.60 17.39
N VAL A 519 3.87 -11.82 18.67
CA VAL A 519 2.66 -11.69 19.50
C VAL A 519 2.39 -10.19 19.69
N ASP A 520 1.23 -9.70 19.29
CA ASP A 520 0.74 -8.39 19.69
C ASP A 520 0.08 -8.54 21.06
N PRO A 521 0.62 -7.91 22.13
CA PRO A 521 0.05 -8.04 23.47
C PRO A 521 -1.42 -7.65 23.57
N ASN A 522 -1.85 -6.68 22.72
CA ASN A 522 -3.22 -6.15 22.75
C ASN A 522 -4.22 -7.06 22.04
N LYS A 523 -3.75 -8.06 21.29
CA LYS A 523 -4.58 -9.03 20.57
C LYS A 523 -4.60 -10.42 21.21
N LEU A 524 -3.92 -10.60 22.35
CA LEU A 524 -3.99 -11.83 23.11
C LEU A 524 -5.25 -11.84 23.97
N THR A 525 -6.02 -12.91 23.87
CA THR A 525 -7.17 -13.18 24.73
C THR A 525 -6.79 -14.15 25.86
N PRO A 526 -7.30 -13.98 27.07
CA PRO A 526 -7.10 -14.95 28.14
C PRO A 526 -7.49 -16.35 27.68
N GLY A 527 -6.54 -17.27 27.75
CA GLY A 527 -6.74 -18.62 27.23
C GLY A 527 -5.90 -18.98 26.02
N ASP A 528 -5.32 -18.01 25.33
CA ASP A 528 -4.45 -18.24 24.17
C ASP A 528 -3.16 -18.96 24.54
N TYR A 529 -2.70 -19.84 23.65
CA TYR A 529 -1.42 -20.52 23.81
C TYR A 529 -0.33 -19.74 23.11
N VAL A 530 0.79 -19.53 23.81
CA VAL A 530 1.97 -18.84 23.32
C VAL A 530 3.21 -19.70 23.53
N VAL A 531 4.22 -19.49 22.69
CA VAL A 531 5.50 -20.18 22.79
C VAL A 531 6.57 -19.18 23.19
N HIS A 532 7.14 -19.36 24.37
CA HIS A 532 8.30 -18.59 24.80
C HIS A 532 9.59 -19.22 24.29
N LYS A 533 10.49 -18.42 23.74
CA LYS A 533 11.75 -18.88 23.12
C LYS A 533 12.56 -19.85 24.02
N ASN A 534 12.56 -19.61 25.35
CA ASN A 534 13.32 -20.37 26.31
C ASN A 534 12.52 -21.37 27.14
N HIS A 535 11.22 -21.12 27.35
CA HIS A 535 10.39 -21.91 28.26
C HIS A 535 9.35 -22.80 27.54
N GLY A 536 9.19 -22.64 26.22
CA GLY A 536 8.23 -23.42 25.44
C GLY A 536 6.80 -22.95 25.58
N ILE A 537 5.84 -23.89 25.51
CA ILE A 537 4.41 -23.60 25.42
C ILE A 537 3.84 -23.23 26.78
N GLY A 538 3.26 -22.02 26.86
CA GLY A 538 2.52 -21.50 27.98
C GLY A 538 1.13 -21.03 27.54
N LYS A 539 0.24 -20.76 28.50
CA LYS A 539 -1.11 -20.22 28.27
C LYS A 539 -1.19 -18.80 28.81
N PHE A 540 -1.64 -17.85 27.98
CA PHE A 540 -1.83 -16.47 28.41
C PHE A 540 -3.02 -16.37 29.40
N VAL A 541 -2.82 -15.66 30.49
CA VAL A 541 -3.82 -15.51 31.57
C VAL A 541 -4.38 -14.09 31.59
N LYS A 542 -3.50 -13.09 31.67
CA LYS A 542 -3.87 -11.67 31.76
C LYS A 542 -2.69 -10.74 31.50
N LEU A 543 -2.99 -9.49 31.21
CA LEU A 543 -2.05 -8.40 31.31
C LEU A 543 -2.10 -7.84 32.73
N GLU A 544 -0.96 -7.59 33.36
CA GLU A 544 -0.85 -7.11 34.75
C GLU A 544 0.12 -5.93 34.80
N SER A 545 -0.33 -4.81 35.35
CA SER A 545 0.52 -3.65 35.60
C SER A 545 1.11 -3.73 37.00
N LEU A 546 2.44 -3.76 37.11
CA LEU A 546 3.16 -3.77 38.37
C LEU A 546 3.96 -2.48 38.54
N SER A 547 3.75 -1.81 39.67
CA SER A 547 4.54 -0.65 40.05
C SER A 547 5.70 -1.10 40.97
N LEU A 548 6.92 -1.05 40.44
CA LEU A 548 8.15 -1.33 41.15
C LEU A 548 9.04 -0.07 41.11
N ASN A 549 9.50 0.39 42.24
CA ASN A 549 10.41 1.57 42.35
C ASN A 549 9.88 2.84 41.64
N HIS A 550 8.58 3.18 41.81
CA HIS A 550 7.89 4.32 41.19
C HIS A 550 7.80 4.25 39.65
N GLN A 551 8.08 3.09 39.03
CA GLN A 551 7.85 2.84 37.61
C GLN A 551 6.77 1.78 37.45
N THR A 552 5.70 2.12 36.71
CA THR A 552 4.65 1.17 36.34
C THR A 552 5.04 0.49 35.02
N ARG A 553 5.14 -0.84 35.06
CA ARG A 553 5.41 -1.64 33.84
C ARG A 553 4.30 -2.67 33.65
N GLU A 554 3.98 -2.93 32.42
CA GLU A 554 3.01 -3.94 32.01
C GLU A 554 3.70 -5.28 31.77
N TYR A 555 3.08 -6.36 32.26
CA TYR A 555 3.56 -7.73 32.14
C TYR A 555 2.47 -8.64 31.59
N LEU A 556 2.84 -9.47 30.62
CA LEU A 556 2.04 -10.61 30.20
C LEU A 556 2.24 -11.76 31.18
N VAL A 557 1.15 -12.22 31.81
CA VAL A 557 1.17 -13.36 32.72
C VAL A 557 0.86 -14.64 31.97
N LEU A 558 1.84 -15.55 31.92
CA LEU A 558 1.75 -16.83 31.22
C LEU A 558 1.70 -17.97 32.23
N LYS A 559 0.75 -18.90 32.08
CA LYS A 559 0.63 -20.11 32.90
C LYS A 559 1.40 -21.24 32.24
N TYR A 560 2.29 -21.87 32.98
CA TYR A 560 3.02 -23.08 32.66
C TYR A 560 2.52 -24.25 33.53
N ALA A 561 3.00 -25.46 33.30
CA ALA A 561 2.60 -26.64 34.08
C ALA A 561 3.05 -26.56 35.55
N ASP A 562 4.12 -25.86 35.83
CA ASP A 562 4.77 -25.73 37.14
C ASP A 562 4.79 -24.30 37.72
N GLY A 563 4.11 -23.34 37.12
CA GLY A 563 4.07 -21.98 37.64
C GLY A 563 3.58 -20.92 36.68
N LEU A 564 3.74 -19.66 37.08
CA LEU A 564 3.42 -18.47 36.30
C LEU A 564 4.72 -17.74 35.92
N LEU A 565 4.83 -17.36 34.65
CA LEU A 565 5.91 -16.52 34.14
C LEU A 565 5.34 -15.13 33.80
N ARG A 566 6.04 -14.07 34.23
CA ARG A 566 5.74 -12.69 33.84
C ARG A 566 6.74 -12.23 32.79
N VAL A 567 6.28 -11.88 31.62
CA VAL A 567 7.08 -11.36 30.52
C VAL A 567 6.73 -9.90 30.34
N ALA A 568 7.73 -9.02 30.42
CA ALA A 568 7.50 -7.60 30.25
C ALA A 568 6.98 -7.30 28.83
N ALA A 569 6.03 -6.36 28.70
CA ALA A 569 5.39 -6.05 27.42
C ALA A 569 6.38 -5.54 26.36
N ASP A 570 7.50 -4.94 26.78
CA ASP A 570 8.60 -4.54 25.91
C ASP A 570 9.43 -5.72 25.38
N GLN A 571 9.36 -6.89 26.06
CA GLN A 571 10.06 -8.13 25.67
C GLN A 571 9.16 -9.11 24.90
N VAL A 572 8.04 -8.67 24.38
CA VAL A 572 7.09 -9.54 23.64
C VAL A 572 7.73 -10.26 22.44
N GLY A 573 8.84 -9.75 21.92
CA GLY A 573 9.61 -10.39 20.84
C GLY A 573 10.17 -11.79 21.16
N VAL A 574 10.18 -12.20 22.44
CA VAL A 574 10.55 -13.56 22.85
C VAL A 574 9.37 -14.54 22.78
N LEU A 575 8.17 -14.03 22.54
CA LEU A 575 6.94 -14.80 22.42
C LEU A 575 6.51 -14.96 20.97
N SER A 576 5.93 -16.10 20.65
CA SER A 576 5.24 -16.36 19.40
C SER A 576 3.93 -17.06 19.66
N ARG A 577 2.91 -16.81 18.83
CA ARG A 577 1.62 -17.50 18.96
C ARG A 577 1.82 -19.00 18.72
N TYR A 578 1.25 -19.82 19.59
CA TYR A 578 1.28 -21.27 19.37
C TYR A 578 0.35 -21.64 18.23
N ARG A 579 0.86 -22.42 17.32
CA ARG A 579 0.13 -22.98 16.19
C ARG A 579 0.27 -24.50 16.23
N SER A 580 -0.85 -25.20 16.26
CA SER A 580 -0.87 -26.67 16.28
C SER A 580 -1.39 -27.22 14.98
N ALA A 581 -0.85 -28.36 14.56
CA ALA A 581 -1.37 -29.15 13.46
C ALA A 581 -2.63 -29.93 13.85
N ASP A 582 -2.89 -30.17 15.14
CA ASP A 582 -4.06 -30.89 15.65
C ASP A 582 -4.97 -29.96 16.44
N SER A 583 -6.28 -30.14 16.36
CA SER A 583 -7.30 -29.41 17.12
C SER A 583 -7.22 -29.64 18.66
N ARG A 584 -6.27 -30.47 19.11
CA ARG A 584 -6.10 -30.77 20.54
C ARG A 584 -5.30 -29.68 21.23
N ALA A 585 -5.76 -29.28 22.43
CA ALA A 585 -5.02 -28.34 23.27
C ALA A 585 -3.61 -28.86 23.55
N PRO A 586 -2.56 -28.03 23.39
CA PRO A 586 -1.20 -28.44 23.65
C PRO A 586 -0.96 -28.69 25.14
N GLN A 587 -0.06 -29.61 25.45
CA GLN A 587 0.41 -29.76 26.82
C GLN A 587 1.34 -28.60 27.18
N LEU A 588 1.09 -27.95 28.31
CA LEU A 588 1.95 -26.90 28.82
C LEU A 588 3.33 -27.45 29.20
N ASN A 589 4.37 -26.75 28.82
CA ASN A 589 5.73 -27.10 29.23
C ASN A 589 5.95 -26.78 30.72
N LYS A 590 6.93 -27.45 31.34
CA LYS A 590 7.45 -27.11 32.67
C LYS A 590 8.63 -26.19 32.51
N MET A 591 8.65 -25.05 33.19
CA MET A 591 9.77 -24.09 33.18
C MET A 591 11.05 -24.68 33.73
N SER A 592 10.92 -25.55 34.76
CA SER A 592 12.02 -26.24 35.43
C SER A 592 12.63 -27.39 34.62
N SER A 593 12.02 -27.81 33.50
CA SER A 593 12.46 -28.99 32.75
C SER A 593 13.27 -28.64 31.50
N LYS A 594 14.27 -29.47 31.17
CA LYS A 594 15.05 -29.36 29.93
C LYS A 594 14.34 -29.95 28.70
N ALA A 595 13.03 -30.28 28.80
CA ALA A 595 12.26 -30.91 27.72
C ALA A 595 12.17 -30.04 26.47
N TRP A 596 11.93 -28.73 26.63
CA TRP A 596 11.90 -27.78 25.54
C TRP A 596 13.24 -27.64 24.83
N GLU A 597 14.31 -27.64 25.59
CA GLU A 597 15.67 -27.58 25.05
C GLU A 597 16.04 -28.84 24.25
N LYS A 598 15.60 -30.03 24.73
CA LYS A 598 15.73 -31.27 23.96
C LYS A 598 14.97 -31.21 22.65
N THR A 599 13.76 -30.65 22.63
CA THR A 599 12.95 -30.46 21.40
C THR A 599 13.65 -29.53 20.42
N LYS A 600 14.11 -28.35 20.86
CA LYS A 600 14.90 -27.42 20.05
C LYS A 600 16.15 -28.08 19.45
N ASN A 601 16.88 -28.84 20.25
CA ASN A 601 18.12 -29.52 19.81
C ASN A 601 17.84 -30.62 18.80
N ARG A 602 16.71 -31.34 18.91
CA ARG A 602 16.28 -32.33 17.91
C ARG A 602 16.02 -31.65 16.56
N VAL A 603 15.23 -30.59 16.54
CA VAL A 603 14.94 -29.80 15.32
C VAL A 603 16.21 -29.23 14.72
N ARG A 604 17.10 -28.66 15.54
CA ARG A 604 18.40 -28.13 15.10
C ARG A 604 19.29 -29.20 14.44
N LYS A 605 19.31 -30.43 15.00
CA LYS A 605 20.03 -31.55 14.38
C LYS A 605 19.46 -31.95 13.01
N THR A 606 18.13 -31.95 12.89
CA THR A 606 17.47 -32.25 11.60
C THR A 606 17.80 -31.20 10.55
N ILE A 607 17.71 -29.89 10.93
CA ILE A 607 18.07 -28.78 10.04
C ILE A 607 19.54 -28.84 9.63
N LYS A 608 20.45 -29.16 10.58
CA LYS A 608 21.88 -29.31 10.29
C LYS A 608 22.14 -30.44 9.28
N LYS A 609 21.40 -31.56 9.40
CA LYS A 609 21.52 -32.68 8.44
C LYS A 609 21.09 -32.23 7.04
N LEU A 610 19.94 -31.58 6.93
CA LEU A 610 19.47 -30.99 5.65
C LEU A 610 20.47 -30.02 5.04
N ALA A 611 21.06 -29.15 5.86
CA ALA A 611 22.09 -28.20 5.41
C ALA A 611 23.34 -28.93 4.87
N VAL A 612 23.79 -30.00 5.54
CA VAL A 612 24.93 -30.81 5.08
C VAL A 612 24.61 -31.51 3.76
N ASP A 613 23.39 -32.06 3.60
CA ASP A 613 22.97 -32.71 2.36
C ASP A 613 22.90 -31.72 1.19
N LEU A 614 22.42 -30.50 1.44
CA LEU A 614 22.45 -29.40 0.46
C LEU A 614 23.89 -29.01 0.10
N LEU A 615 24.77 -28.83 1.09
CA LEU A 615 26.19 -28.50 0.84
C LEU A 615 26.90 -29.56 -0.01
N LYS A 616 26.60 -30.87 0.20
CA LYS A 616 27.12 -31.94 -0.65
C LYS A 616 26.65 -31.77 -2.09
N LEU A 617 25.38 -31.44 -2.28
CA LEU A 617 24.79 -31.24 -3.61
C LEU A 617 25.46 -30.04 -4.33
N TYR A 618 25.70 -28.95 -3.64
CA TYR A 618 26.44 -27.81 -4.16
C TYR A 618 27.90 -28.16 -4.48
N ALA A 619 28.58 -28.93 -3.61
CA ALA A 619 29.94 -29.36 -3.86
C ALA A 619 30.03 -30.28 -5.10
N GLN A 620 29.09 -31.22 -5.27
CA GLN A 620 29.02 -32.07 -6.47
C GLN A 620 28.79 -31.25 -7.74
N ARG A 621 27.96 -30.19 -7.66
CA ARG A 621 27.68 -29.30 -8.76
C ARG A 621 28.91 -28.46 -9.13
N SER A 622 29.62 -27.92 -8.15
CA SER A 622 30.84 -27.14 -8.40
C SER A 622 32.00 -27.93 -8.99
N GLN A 623 31.96 -29.27 -8.89
CA GLN A 623 32.95 -30.18 -9.52
C GLN A 623 32.56 -30.54 -10.97
N ARG A 624 31.37 -30.23 -11.44
CA ARG A 624 30.98 -30.47 -12.82
C ARG A 624 31.45 -29.37 -13.73
N SER A 625 32.09 -29.70 -14.84
CA SER A 625 32.42 -28.77 -15.90
C SER A 625 31.16 -28.35 -16.64
N GLY A 626 30.95 -27.06 -16.83
CA GLY A 626 29.91 -26.44 -17.64
C GLY A 626 30.45 -26.05 -19.01
N TYR A 627 29.62 -25.44 -19.82
CA TYR A 627 30.02 -24.79 -21.05
C TYR A 627 30.32 -23.32 -20.78
N ALA A 628 31.56 -22.90 -21.02
CA ALA A 628 31.95 -21.48 -20.93
C ALA A 628 31.48 -20.76 -22.20
N PHE A 629 30.56 -19.83 -22.07
CA PHE A 629 30.10 -19.00 -23.19
C PHE A 629 31.16 -17.95 -23.53
N PRO A 630 31.30 -17.58 -24.82
CA PRO A 630 32.26 -16.53 -25.24
C PRO A 630 31.84 -15.17 -24.65
N GLU A 631 32.80 -14.22 -24.71
CA GLU A 631 32.52 -12.79 -24.45
C GLU A 631 31.38 -12.27 -25.33
N ASP A 632 30.82 -11.11 -24.98
CA ASP A 632 29.71 -10.52 -25.72
C ASP A 632 30.06 -10.26 -27.18
N SER A 633 29.12 -10.59 -28.05
CA SER A 633 29.22 -10.26 -29.49
C SER A 633 28.66 -8.86 -29.75
N SER A 634 28.96 -8.29 -30.90
CA SER A 634 28.35 -7.03 -31.35
C SER A 634 26.82 -7.07 -31.39
N TRP A 635 26.22 -8.23 -31.62
CA TRP A 635 24.78 -8.43 -31.59
C TRP A 635 24.22 -8.36 -30.18
N GLN A 636 24.99 -8.81 -29.18
CA GLN A 636 24.62 -8.67 -27.78
C GLN A 636 24.61 -7.19 -27.35
N GLU A 637 25.61 -6.44 -27.76
CA GLU A 637 25.70 -5.00 -27.52
C GLU A 637 24.54 -4.26 -28.20
N GLU A 638 24.22 -4.60 -29.44
CA GLU A 638 23.11 -4.00 -30.19
C GLU A 638 21.75 -4.29 -29.52
N LEU A 639 21.56 -5.52 -29.04
CA LEU A 639 20.35 -5.85 -28.25
C LEU A 639 20.27 -5.00 -26.98
N GLU A 640 21.37 -4.85 -26.25
CA GLU A 640 21.39 -4.10 -24.99
C GLU A 640 21.20 -2.59 -25.20
N GLU A 641 21.72 -2.04 -26.32
CA GLU A 641 21.51 -0.66 -26.71
C GLU A 641 20.09 -0.39 -27.23
N SER A 642 19.41 -1.41 -27.77
CA SER A 642 18.04 -1.28 -28.25
C SER A 642 17.01 -1.19 -27.11
N PHE A 643 17.43 -1.45 -25.87
CA PHE A 643 16.52 -1.39 -24.72
C PHE A 643 16.07 0.06 -24.47
N PRO A 644 14.75 0.34 -24.54
CA PRO A 644 14.24 1.72 -24.55
C PRO A 644 14.34 2.46 -23.21
N TYR A 645 14.74 1.75 -22.14
CA TYR A 645 14.81 2.32 -20.79
C TYR A 645 16.26 2.34 -20.29
N GLN A 646 16.57 3.27 -19.39
CA GLN A 646 17.87 3.26 -18.71
C GLN A 646 17.86 2.18 -17.62
N PRO A 647 18.73 1.16 -17.70
CA PRO A 647 18.80 0.14 -16.66
C PRO A 647 19.28 0.72 -15.33
N THR A 648 18.71 0.24 -14.23
CA THR A 648 19.17 0.64 -12.90
C THR A 648 20.55 0.07 -12.59
N PRO A 649 21.32 0.65 -11.64
CA PRO A 649 22.62 0.11 -11.22
C PRO A 649 22.55 -1.36 -10.77
N ASP A 650 21.46 -1.75 -10.11
CA ASP A 650 21.26 -3.14 -9.67
C ASP A 650 20.96 -4.09 -10.82
N GLN A 651 20.20 -3.65 -11.83
CA GLN A 651 19.98 -4.42 -13.06
C GLN A 651 21.30 -4.63 -13.82
N LEU A 652 22.11 -3.58 -13.99
CA LEU A 652 23.42 -3.69 -14.63
C LEU A 652 24.33 -4.66 -13.89
N LYS A 653 24.36 -4.57 -12.56
CA LYS A 653 25.12 -5.49 -11.72
C LYS A 653 24.64 -6.93 -11.88
N ALA A 654 23.33 -7.15 -11.85
CA ALA A 654 22.75 -8.48 -12.03
C ALA A 654 23.10 -9.06 -13.41
N VAL A 655 23.01 -8.25 -14.48
CA VAL A 655 23.42 -8.65 -15.84
C VAL A 655 24.90 -9.03 -15.89
N GLN A 656 25.78 -8.21 -15.32
CA GLN A 656 27.23 -8.49 -15.29
C GLN A 656 27.54 -9.77 -14.50
N ASP A 657 26.88 -9.98 -13.37
CA ASP A 657 27.07 -11.19 -12.58
C ASP A 657 26.60 -12.44 -13.33
N VAL A 658 25.45 -12.36 -14.04
CA VAL A 658 24.92 -13.48 -14.87
C VAL A 658 25.87 -13.76 -16.03
N LYS A 659 26.38 -12.74 -16.74
CA LYS A 659 27.32 -12.90 -17.84
C LYS A 659 28.61 -13.56 -17.36
N ARG A 660 29.17 -13.11 -16.24
CA ARG A 660 30.35 -13.70 -15.62
C ARG A 660 30.17 -15.17 -15.27
N ASP A 661 29.01 -15.53 -14.75
CA ASP A 661 28.72 -16.93 -14.43
C ASP A 661 28.59 -17.79 -15.69
N LEU A 662 27.97 -17.29 -16.77
CA LEU A 662 27.85 -17.95 -18.07
C LEU A 662 29.21 -18.13 -18.74
N GLU A 663 30.13 -17.20 -18.59
CA GLU A 663 31.49 -17.23 -19.15
C GLU A 663 32.43 -18.15 -18.36
N SER A 664 32.01 -18.61 -17.19
CA SER A 664 32.77 -19.57 -16.37
C SER A 664 32.61 -21.00 -16.90
N ASP A 665 33.59 -21.84 -16.62
CA ASP A 665 33.58 -23.27 -16.95
C ASP A 665 32.69 -24.13 -16.02
N ARG A 666 31.85 -23.48 -15.22
CA ARG A 666 30.95 -24.11 -14.23
C ARG A 666 29.49 -23.87 -14.56
N PRO A 667 28.61 -24.84 -14.28
CA PRO A 667 27.18 -24.64 -14.45
C PRO A 667 26.67 -23.46 -13.59
N MET A 668 26.07 -22.46 -14.22
CA MET A 668 25.48 -21.34 -13.51
C MET A 668 24.31 -21.77 -12.61
N ASP A 669 24.24 -21.24 -11.41
CA ASP A 669 23.11 -21.31 -10.49
C ASP A 669 22.96 -19.97 -9.77
N ARG A 670 22.18 -19.09 -10.36
CA ARG A 670 22.02 -17.73 -9.83
C ARG A 670 20.55 -17.39 -9.59
N LEU A 671 20.26 -16.99 -8.39
CA LEU A 671 18.96 -16.47 -8.01
C LEU A 671 18.95 -14.95 -8.19
N VAL A 672 18.11 -14.44 -9.10
CA VAL A 672 17.87 -13.01 -9.25
C VAL A 672 16.60 -12.66 -8.49
N CYS A 673 16.75 -11.91 -7.40
CA CYS A 673 15.64 -11.42 -6.57
C CYS A 673 15.35 -9.97 -6.92
N GLY A 674 14.08 -9.66 -7.09
CA GLY A 674 13.60 -8.29 -7.33
C GLY A 674 12.08 -8.30 -7.21
N ASP A 675 11.52 -7.13 -6.93
CA ASP A 675 10.06 -6.98 -6.88
C ASP A 675 9.45 -7.14 -8.28
N VAL A 676 8.14 -7.33 -8.32
CA VAL A 676 7.37 -7.47 -9.57
C VAL A 676 7.47 -6.15 -10.35
N GLY A 677 7.68 -6.22 -11.66
CA GLY A 677 7.85 -5.03 -12.52
C GLY A 677 9.25 -4.42 -12.57
N PHE A 678 10.23 -4.92 -11.80
CA PHE A 678 11.60 -4.38 -11.76
C PHE A 678 12.54 -4.98 -12.81
N GLY A 679 12.01 -5.39 -13.96
CA GLY A 679 12.83 -5.77 -15.12
C GLY A 679 13.65 -7.05 -14.97
N LYS A 680 13.24 -8.01 -14.09
CA LYS A 680 13.89 -9.33 -13.99
C LYS A 680 13.91 -10.07 -15.31
N THR A 681 12.86 -9.92 -16.12
CA THR A 681 12.73 -10.51 -17.45
C THR A 681 13.81 -9.98 -18.40
N GLU A 682 14.15 -8.69 -18.31
CA GLU A 682 15.21 -8.10 -19.10
C GLU A 682 16.59 -8.72 -18.80
N VAL A 683 16.89 -8.96 -17.52
CA VAL A 683 18.11 -9.66 -17.12
C VAL A 683 18.14 -11.07 -17.72
N ALA A 684 16.99 -11.77 -17.68
CA ALA A 684 16.86 -13.10 -18.26
C ALA A 684 17.02 -13.07 -19.80
N LEU A 685 16.41 -12.09 -20.48
CA LEU A 685 16.46 -11.92 -21.93
C LEU A 685 17.90 -11.77 -22.43
N ARG A 686 18.71 -10.94 -21.77
CA ARG A 686 20.14 -10.77 -22.09
C ARG A 686 20.93 -12.08 -21.93
N ALA A 687 20.66 -12.84 -20.88
CA ALA A 687 21.25 -14.15 -20.67
C ALA A 687 20.83 -15.16 -21.77
N ILE A 688 19.55 -15.20 -22.12
CA ILE A 688 18.99 -16.05 -23.17
C ILE A 688 19.64 -15.74 -24.51
N PHE A 689 19.76 -14.47 -24.86
CA PHE A 689 20.34 -14.04 -26.13
C PHE A 689 21.81 -14.45 -26.26
N LYS A 690 22.62 -14.28 -25.20
CA LYS A 690 24.00 -14.74 -25.12
C LYS A 690 24.14 -16.25 -25.36
N VAL A 691 23.22 -17.03 -24.80
CA VAL A 691 23.19 -18.49 -24.96
C VAL A 691 22.81 -18.89 -26.40
N ILE A 692 21.80 -18.24 -26.99
CA ILE A 692 21.30 -18.54 -28.33
C ILE A 692 22.36 -18.14 -29.40
N THR A 693 22.98 -16.96 -29.27
CA THR A 693 24.05 -16.52 -30.20
C THR A 693 25.26 -17.42 -30.19
N SER A 694 25.44 -18.17 -29.09
CA SER A 694 26.49 -19.20 -29.00
C SER A 694 26.03 -20.59 -29.53
N GLY A 695 24.86 -20.67 -30.17
CA GLY A 695 24.34 -21.90 -30.79
C GLY A 695 23.82 -22.94 -29.76
N LYS A 696 23.49 -22.50 -28.55
CA LYS A 696 22.92 -23.37 -27.48
C LYS A 696 21.43 -23.11 -27.31
N GLN A 697 20.75 -24.04 -26.69
CA GLN A 697 19.31 -23.98 -26.42
C GLN A 697 19.04 -23.44 -25.00
N VAL A 698 17.92 -22.76 -24.87
CA VAL A 698 17.38 -22.25 -23.59
C VAL A 698 15.96 -22.82 -23.43
N ALA A 699 15.61 -23.25 -22.23
CA ALA A 699 14.28 -23.77 -21.88
C ALA A 699 13.69 -22.96 -20.72
#